data_1713731f5a67cd17964c4a0205d75b33
#
_entry.id   1713731f5a67cd17964c4a0205d75b33
#
_cell.length_a   1.000
_cell.length_b   1.000
_cell.length_c   1.000
_cell.angle_alpha   90.00
_cell.angle_beta   90.00
_cell.angle_gamma   90.00
#
_symmetry.space_group_name_H-M   'P 1'
#
loop_
_entity.id
_entity.type
_entity.pdbx_description
1 polymer ?
#
loop_
_entity_poly.entity_id
_entity_poly.type
_entity_poly.pdbx_seq_one_letter_code
_entity_poly.pdbx_strand_id
1 'polypeptide(L)'
;MRIWSGADSLGLPAEMRWHASDPSGIIAHMFEHVGIGAGGVLVHDASVVDAVVHFARVSNVAECGKFRAIADLVALRVDDEDGRQWWACDGWDAAVAEVGAALGIGKREASGQLSIAVALRFRLPKVAAVFADGGVSARTVGTICWRTRLVEDPNTLAVIDVALAGALSEWAGLSRKKIERKIDGWVQKFDPAAVLKVRSAARRRGVGVGKPDDETGVASIWGALLATDAELLDRVLDEMARQVCEDDPRTFGQRRADALGVLAARGDRLVCQCGNPDCPAAGPDARAAAVMIHVLTDQLPAPVADPLLSGDPAAPPTPAPNQPAPEPVFTPEPEPEHFFTAEPEPEPAPAPAADSRPAENPTPAGDEPAGDTPPTPEAHAAHPPIPTSTKPPAPVRTPVGYVLGGGVVPPAVLADLVARGAKVRTVASATDLDQVPRYRPSAAMDEFVRVRAMTCMFPGCDQPATTSDIDHTIPWPIGPTHPGNLSPKCRKHHLLKTFYGGPDGWQDRQQPDGTIVWTAPTGHTYISVPESRILFPRTVTDTPLPNPPPQDTDLDTTAAPGRGVMMPIRRRTRTQNQAQQIAYERARNQADIDEREAAQEAFARRRKERQEREAAEAAEAAAAAESAEQQDIPPPL
;
A
#
# COMPACT_ATOMS: atom_id res chain seq x y z
N MET A 1 -25.71 14.48 -17.46
CA MET A 1 -24.81 15.64 -17.63
C MET A 1 -23.70 15.17 -18.55
N ARG A 2 -23.68 15.66 -19.78
CA ARG A 2 -22.81 15.18 -20.87
C ARG A 2 -21.36 15.54 -20.57
N ILE A 3 -20.54 14.58 -20.18
CA ILE A 3 -19.10 14.76 -19.94
C ILE A 3 -18.25 14.42 -21.18
N TRP A 4 -18.83 13.93 -22.26
CA TRP A 4 -18.10 13.34 -23.40
C TRP A 4 -18.32 13.98 -24.77
N SER A 5 -18.97 15.13 -24.92
CA SER A 5 -19.16 15.77 -26.22
C SER A 5 -18.49 17.15 -26.31
N GLY A 6 -17.17 17.17 -26.34
CA GLY A 6 -16.41 18.43 -26.45
C GLY A 6 -14.93 18.27 -26.80
N ALA A 7 -14.56 17.20 -27.51
CA ALA A 7 -13.14 16.92 -27.80
C ALA A 7 -12.58 17.63 -29.07
N ASP A 8 -13.38 18.41 -29.81
CA ASP A 8 -12.97 18.91 -31.14
C ASP A 8 -12.66 20.40 -31.23
N SER A 9 -12.57 21.18 -30.13
CA SER A 9 -12.35 22.61 -30.22
C SER A 9 -11.29 23.24 -29.31
N LEU A 10 -10.32 22.45 -28.82
CA LEU A 10 -9.13 23.03 -28.19
C LEU A 10 -7.94 22.77 -29.11
N GLY A 11 -7.57 23.80 -29.92
CA GLY A 11 -6.39 23.81 -30.77
C GLY A 11 -5.11 23.65 -29.96
N LEU A 12 -4.68 22.41 -29.82
CA LEU A 12 -3.34 22.07 -29.31
C LEU A 12 -2.35 22.17 -30.49
N PRO A 13 -1.16 22.76 -30.28
CA PRO A 13 -0.13 22.83 -31.30
C PRO A 13 0.23 21.45 -31.84
N ALA A 14 0.45 21.35 -33.16
CA ALA A 14 0.72 20.08 -33.86
C ALA A 14 2.03 19.37 -33.41
N GLU A 15 2.83 20.01 -32.58
CA GLU A 15 4.11 19.51 -32.07
C GLU A 15 3.99 18.53 -30.89
N MET A 16 2.78 18.30 -30.35
CA MET A 16 2.55 17.32 -29.26
C MET A 16 2.09 15.95 -29.75
N ARG A 17 2.27 15.59 -31.01
CA ARG A 17 2.07 14.22 -31.49
C ARG A 17 3.35 13.42 -31.26
N TRP A 18 3.44 12.80 -30.11
CA TRP A 18 4.46 11.78 -29.86
C TRP A 18 4.15 10.54 -30.70
N HIS A 19 4.93 10.35 -31.76
CA HIS A 19 4.99 9.05 -32.39
C HIS A 19 5.65 8.10 -31.41
N ALA A 20 4.97 6.97 -31.16
CA ALA A 20 5.51 5.84 -30.41
C ALA A 20 6.60 5.14 -31.26
N SER A 21 7.77 5.74 -31.33
CA SER A 21 8.92 5.15 -31.99
C SER A 21 10.14 5.29 -31.07
N ASP A 22 10.54 4.13 -30.56
CA ASP A 22 11.78 3.84 -29.88
C ASP A 22 11.97 4.33 -28.42
N PRO A 23 11.58 3.50 -27.43
CA PRO A 23 11.93 3.73 -26.02
C PRO A 23 13.44 3.71 -25.74
N SER A 24 14.23 3.07 -26.60
CA SER A 24 15.68 2.93 -26.42
C SER A 24 16.41 4.26 -26.63
N GLY A 25 15.93 5.13 -27.53
CA GLY A 25 16.52 6.45 -27.78
C GLY A 25 16.31 7.42 -26.63
N ILE A 26 15.18 7.35 -25.93
CA ILE A 26 14.87 8.21 -24.77
C ILE A 26 15.78 7.84 -23.59
N ILE A 27 16.01 6.56 -23.36
CA ILE A 27 16.89 6.06 -22.29
C ILE A 27 18.35 6.44 -22.57
N ALA A 28 18.83 6.29 -23.80
CA ALA A 28 20.20 6.66 -24.18
C ALA A 28 20.44 8.17 -24.00
N HIS A 29 19.52 9.04 -24.43
CA HIS A 29 19.64 10.49 -24.26
C HIS A 29 19.55 10.94 -22.78
N MET A 30 18.88 10.15 -21.94
CA MET A 30 18.80 10.42 -20.49
C MET A 30 20.13 10.17 -19.78
N PHE A 31 20.96 9.24 -20.27
CA PHE A 31 22.28 8.95 -19.67
C PHE A 31 23.40 9.86 -20.21
N GLU A 32 23.29 10.42 -21.41
CA GLU A 32 24.29 11.32 -21.98
C GLU A 32 24.38 12.69 -21.25
N HIS A 33 23.31 13.15 -20.64
CA HIS A 33 23.31 14.45 -19.94
C HIS A 33 23.77 14.39 -18.48
N VAL A 34 23.99 13.22 -17.90
CA VAL A 34 24.40 13.07 -16.49
C VAL A 34 25.90 12.80 -16.37
N GLY A 35 26.73 12.88 -17.36
CA GLY A 35 28.20 12.74 -17.20
C GLY A 35 28.67 11.51 -16.39
N ILE A 36 27.82 10.49 -16.24
CA ILE A 36 28.15 9.23 -15.57
C ILE A 36 28.75 8.32 -16.66
N GLY A 37 30.03 8.50 -16.92
CA GLY A 37 30.81 7.47 -17.60
C GLY A 37 30.74 6.18 -16.80
N ALA A 38 30.61 5.05 -17.47
CA ALA A 38 30.60 3.74 -16.85
C ALA A 38 31.83 3.62 -15.91
N GLY A 39 31.62 3.72 -14.59
CA GLY A 39 32.65 3.57 -13.57
C GLY A 39 33.10 4.85 -12.83
N GLY A 40 32.50 6.02 -13.11
CA GLY A 40 32.90 7.26 -12.43
C GLY A 40 32.28 7.40 -11.03
N VAL A 41 33.10 7.39 -10.00
CA VAL A 41 32.72 7.81 -8.64
C VAL A 41 32.47 9.32 -8.68
N LEU A 42 31.28 9.77 -8.29
CA LEU A 42 30.98 11.20 -8.10
C LEU A 42 31.82 11.71 -6.91
N VAL A 43 32.79 12.56 -7.19
CA VAL A 43 33.86 12.94 -6.24
C VAL A 43 33.50 14.16 -5.40
N HIS A 44 32.35 14.80 -5.61
CA HIS A 44 31.98 16.03 -4.91
C HIS A 44 30.55 15.94 -4.35
N ASP A 45 30.35 16.28 -3.07
CA ASP A 45 29.07 16.19 -2.36
C ASP A 45 27.94 16.93 -3.10
N ALA A 46 28.23 18.12 -3.66
CA ALA A 46 27.25 18.89 -4.42
C ALA A 46 26.80 18.13 -5.69
N SER A 47 27.70 17.49 -6.42
CA SER A 47 27.34 16.73 -7.64
C SER A 47 26.49 15.48 -7.33
N VAL A 48 26.67 14.87 -6.15
CA VAL A 48 25.81 13.76 -5.69
C VAL A 48 24.39 14.25 -5.42
N VAL A 49 24.22 15.38 -4.75
CA VAL A 49 22.90 15.98 -4.48
C VAL A 49 22.22 16.43 -5.78
N ASP A 50 22.97 17.04 -6.70
CA ASP A 50 22.47 17.42 -8.02
C ASP A 50 21.97 16.20 -8.81
N ALA A 51 22.70 15.08 -8.75
CA ALA A 51 22.26 13.81 -9.35
C ALA A 51 20.96 13.29 -8.70
N VAL A 52 20.83 13.37 -7.39
CA VAL A 52 19.57 13.00 -6.69
C VAL A 52 18.40 13.85 -7.19
N VAL A 53 18.58 15.17 -7.31
CA VAL A 53 17.54 16.10 -7.80
C VAL A 53 17.20 15.79 -9.26
N HIS A 54 18.21 15.53 -10.09
CA HIS A 54 18.01 15.17 -11.50
C HIS A 54 17.19 13.87 -11.63
N PHE A 55 17.59 12.80 -10.97
CA PHE A 55 16.87 11.53 -11.04
C PHE A 55 15.46 11.62 -10.44
N ALA A 56 15.25 12.42 -9.39
CA ALA A 56 13.92 12.69 -8.89
C ALA A 56 13.03 13.36 -9.95
N ARG A 57 13.57 14.30 -10.72
CA ARG A 57 12.87 14.96 -11.84
C ARG A 57 12.54 13.96 -12.95
N VAL A 58 13.50 13.16 -13.35
CA VAL A 58 13.33 12.08 -14.36
C VAL A 58 12.24 11.10 -13.90
N SER A 59 12.27 10.67 -12.65
CA SER A 59 11.24 9.82 -12.06
C SER A 59 9.85 10.46 -12.14
N ASN A 60 9.73 11.76 -11.87
CA ASN A 60 8.46 12.47 -11.97
C ASN A 60 7.92 12.49 -13.40
N VAL A 61 8.77 12.71 -14.41
CA VAL A 61 8.41 12.65 -15.84
C VAL A 61 7.91 11.26 -16.21
N ALA A 62 8.62 10.20 -15.81
CA ALA A 62 8.23 8.82 -16.05
C ALA A 62 6.89 8.48 -15.39
N GLU A 63 6.68 8.91 -14.14
CA GLU A 63 5.40 8.75 -13.43
C GLU A 63 4.27 9.48 -14.16
N CYS A 64 4.49 10.69 -14.69
CA CYS A 64 3.51 11.40 -15.50
C CYS A 64 3.15 10.60 -16.76
N GLY A 65 4.14 10.04 -17.45
CA GLY A 65 3.95 9.17 -18.62
C GLY A 65 3.09 7.95 -18.28
N LYS A 66 3.38 7.28 -17.14
CA LYS A 66 2.59 6.16 -16.64
C LYS A 66 1.12 6.55 -16.40
N PHE A 67 0.85 7.70 -15.75
CA PHE A 67 -0.53 8.15 -15.52
C PHE A 67 -1.26 8.51 -16.82
N ARG A 68 -0.56 9.02 -17.85
CA ARG A 68 -1.14 9.23 -19.18
C ARG A 68 -1.58 7.91 -19.81
N ALA A 69 -0.71 6.91 -19.82
CA ALA A 69 -1.03 5.58 -20.33
C ALA A 69 -2.21 4.93 -19.57
N ILE A 70 -2.26 5.09 -18.24
CA ILE A 70 -3.39 4.64 -17.43
C ILE A 70 -4.69 5.36 -17.83
N ALA A 71 -4.65 6.67 -18.07
CA ALA A 71 -5.83 7.42 -18.51
C ALA A 71 -6.31 6.98 -19.90
N ASP A 72 -5.39 6.64 -20.81
CA ASP A 72 -5.73 6.08 -22.12
C ASP A 72 -6.38 4.70 -21.99
N LEU A 73 -5.85 3.84 -21.12
CA LEU A 73 -6.47 2.54 -20.84
C LEU A 73 -7.88 2.69 -20.26
N VAL A 74 -8.10 3.63 -19.34
CA VAL A 74 -9.43 3.93 -18.81
C VAL A 74 -10.38 4.32 -19.94
N ALA A 75 -9.94 5.19 -20.86
CA ALA A 75 -10.76 5.60 -22.00
C ALA A 75 -11.13 4.42 -22.94
N LEU A 76 -10.27 3.42 -23.02
CA LEU A 76 -10.55 2.21 -23.82
C LEU A 76 -11.49 1.20 -23.12
N ARG A 77 -11.61 1.25 -21.81
CA ARG A 77 -12.36 0.24 -21.01
C ARG A 77 -13.66 0.76 -20.43
N VAL A 78 -13.76 2.07 -20.21
CA VAL A 78 -14.95 2.69 -19.62
C VAL A 78 -15.77 3.34 -20.71
N ASP A 79 -16.91 2.73 -20.98
CA ASP A 79 -17.93 3.25 -21.89
C ASP A 79 -19.23 3.44 -21.08
N ASP A 80 -19.72 4.67 -21.03
CA ASP A 80 -20.93 5.01 -20.30
C ASP A 80 -22.21 4.65 -21.08
N GLU A 81 -22.11 4.28 -22.35
CA GLU A 81 -23.26 4.00 -23.23
C GLU A 81 -23.61 2.50 -23.32
N ASP A 82 -22.68 1.59 -22.97
CA ASP A 82 -22.84 0.15 -23.15
C ASP A 82 -23.68 -0.57 -22.06
N GLY A 83 -24.17 0.16 -21.08
CA GLY A 83 -24.94 -0.38 -19.94
C GLY A 83 -24.09 -1.14 -18.90
N ARG A 84 -22.82 -1.43 -19.16
CA ARG A 84 -21.92 -2.11 -18.19
C ARG A 84 -21.60 -1.26 -16.98
N GLN A 85 -21.84 0.04 -17.04
CA GLN A 85 -21.76 0.93 -15.88
C GLN A 85 -22.61 0.48 -14.66
N TRP A 86 -23.67 -0.31 -14.92
CA TRP A 86 -24.53 -0.89 -13.89
C TRP A 86 -24.01 -2.22 -13.35
N TRP A 87 -23.03 -2.81 -13.95
CA TRP A 87 -22.50 -4.11 -13.55
C TRP A 87 -21.73 -4.03 -12.22
N ALA A 88 -21.80 -5.10 -11.42
CA ALA A 88 -21.02 -5.24 -10.20
C ALA A 88 -19.50 -5.22 -10.47
N CYS A 89 -19.09 -5.70 -11.66
CA CYS A 89 -17.74 -5.53 -12.20
C CYS A 89 -17.87 -4.73 -13.52
N ASP A 90 -17.58 -3.44 -13.49
CA ASP A 90 -17.74 -2.50 -14.61
C ASP A 90 -16.43 -2.31 -15.39
N GLY A 91 -16.42 -1.47 -16.43
CA GLY A 91 -15.23 -1.15 -17.21
C GLY A 91 -14.10 -0.55 -16.37
N TRP A 92 -14.42 0.20 -15.33
CA TRP A 92 -13.42 0.67 -14.35
C TRP A 92 -12.75 -0.49 -13.62
N ASP A 93 -13.52 -1.49 -13.16
CA ASP A 93 -12.96 -2.67 -12.51
C ASP A 93 -12.09 -3.48 -13.48
N ALA A 94 -12.42 -3.51 -14.78
CA ALA A 94 -11.58 -4.12 -15.82
C ALA A 94 -10.25 -3.37 -15.98
N ALA A 95 -10.26 -2.05 -16.09
CA ALA A 95 -9.04 -1.24 -16.14
C ALA A 95 -8.19 -1.37 -14.87
N VAL A 96 -8.83 -1.42 -13.69
CA VAL A 96 -8.14 -1.66 -12.40
C VAL A 96 -7.43 -3.00 -12.41
N ALA A 97 -8.05 -4.04 -12.97
CA ALA A 97 -7.43 -5.38 -13.02
C ALA A 97 -6.21 -5.39 -13.95
N GLU A 98 -6.29 -4.74 -15.12
CA GLU A 98 -5.17 -4.66 -16.06
C GLU A 98 -4.00 -3.86 -15.48
N VAL A 99 -4.25 -2.70 -14.88
CA VAL A 99 -3.21 -1.90 -14.22
C VAL A 99 -2.64 -2.64 -13.00
N GLY A 100 -3.49 -3.28 -12.22
CA GLY A 100 -3.06 -4.07 -11.07
C GLY A 100 -2.12 -5.22 -11.46
N ALA A 101 -2.47 -5.96 -12.51
CA ALA A 101 -1.66 -7.05 -13.04
C ALA A 101 -0.33 -6.53 -13.62
N ALA A 102 -0.38 -5.45 -14.42
CA ALA A 102 0.80 -4.89 -15.06
C ALA A 102 1.84 -4.32 -14.08
N LEU A 103 1.37 -3.78 -12.96
CA LEU A 103 2.22 -3.16 -11.94
C LEU A 103 2.50 -4.06 -10.73
N GLY A 104 1.88 -5.24 -10.65
CA GLY A 104 1.99 -6.11 -9.47
C GLY A 104 1.40 -5.50 -8.20
N ILE A 105 0.36 -4.67 -8.30
CA ILE A 105 -0.24 -3.95 -7.18
C ILE A 105 -1.70 -4.35 -6.93
N GLY A 106 -2.14 -4.20 -5.68
CA GLY A 106 -3.51 -4.53 -5.28
C GLY A 106 -4.56 -3.60 -5.89
N LYS A 107 -5.80 -4.10 -6.03
CA LYS A 107 -6.93 -3.37 -6.65
C LYS A 107 -7.19 -1.97 -6.08
N ARG A 108 -6.97 -1.76 -4.77
CA ARG A 108 -7.19 -0.46 -4.12
C ARG A 108 -6.19 0.57 -4.60
N GLU A 109 -4.94 0.18 -4.68
CA GLU A 109 -3.85 1.03 -5.16
C GLU A 109 -4.01 1.31 -6.65
N ALA A 110 -4.27 0.28 -7.47
CA ALA A 110 -4.55 0.45 -8.90
C ALA A 110 -5.72 1.42 -9.14
N SER A 111 -6.86 1.26 -8.43
CA SER A 111 -7.99 2.20 -8.52
C SER A 111 -7.62 3.63 -8.10
N GLY A 112 -6.72 3.79 -7.12
CA GLY A 112 -6.17 5.09 -6.74
C GLY A 112 -5.36 5.72 -7.87
N GLN A 113 -4.52 4.95 -8.55
CA GLN A 113 -3.74 5.42 -9.72
C GLN A 113 -4.64 5.81 -10.88
N LEU A 114 -5.69 5.02 -11.19
CA LEU A 114 -6.69 5.39 -12.20
C LEU A 114 -7.36 6.74 -11.85
N SER A 115 -7.73 6.94 -10.59
CA SER A 115 -8.37 8.18 -10.13
C SER A 115 -7.47 9.39 -10.32
N ILE A 116 -6.17 9.28 -10.04
CA ILE A 116 -5.18 10.32 -10.29
C ILE A 116 -5.03 10.58 -11.79
N ALA A 117 -4.89 9.52 -12.61
CA ALA A 117 -4.73 9.60 -14.04
C ALA A 117 -5.90 10.35 -14.71
N VAL A 118 -7.13 9.98 -14.36
CA VAL A 118 -8.36 10.65 -14.85
C VAL A 118 -8.44 12.10 -14.37
N ALA A 119 -8.07 12.37 -13.11
CA ALA A 119 -8.06 13.74 -12.59
C ALA A 119 -7.05 14.64 -13.33
N LEU A 120 -5.84 14.16 -13.59
CA LEU A 120 -4.82 14.90 -14.35
C LEU A 120 -5.28 15.20 -15.79
N ARG A 121 -5.91 14.22 -16.43
CA ARG A 121 -6.35 14.36 -17.83
C ARG A 121 -7.51 15.34 -17.99
N PHE A 122 -8.53 15.28 -17.12
CA PHE A 122 -9.80 15.95 -17.33
C PHE A 122 -10.08 17.10 -16.36
N ARG A 123 -9.41 17.13 -15.23
CA ARG A 123 -9.70 18.09 -14.16
C ARG A 123 -8.58 19.09 -13.88
N LEU A 124 -7.31 18.67 -14.04
CA LEU A 124 -6.12 19.41 -13.61
C LEU A 124 -5.03 19.43 -14.70
N PRO A 125 -5.36 19.89 -15.94
CA PRO A 125 -4.42 19.86 -17.07
C PRO A 125 -3.19 20.76 -16.88
N LYS A 126 -3.27 21.86 -16.11
CA LYS A 126 -2.13 22.73 -15.84
C LYS A 126 -1.16 22.12 -14.83
N VAL A 127 -1.66 21.52 -13.77
CA VAL A 127 -0.85 20.71 -12.85
C VAL A 127 -0.20 19.54 -13.60
N ALA A 128 -0.95 18.87 -14.51
CA ALA A 128 -0.41 17.80 -15.34
C ALA A 128 0.73 18.26 -16.25
N ALA A 129 0.72 19.49 -16.76
CA ALA A 129 1.82 20.05 -17.54
C ALA A 129 3.09 20.23 -16.69
N VAL A 130 2.98 20.82 -15.49
CA VAL A 130 4.11 20.95 -14.56
C VAL A 130 4.68 19.58 -14.16
N PHE A 131 3.80 18.58 -14.00
CA PHE A 131 4.20 17.22 -13.69
C PHE A 131 4.95 16.57 -14.87
N ALA A 132 4.52 16.85 -16.10
CA ALA A 132 5.19 16.36 -17.32
C ALA A 132 6.63 16.89 -17.45
N ASP A 133 6.88 18.11 -16.97
CA ASP A 133 8.21 18.73 -16.94
C ASP A 133 9.06 18.26 -15.74
N GLY A 134 8.51 17.37 -14.91
CA GLY A 134 9.18 16.85 -13.72
C GLY A 134 9.22 17.83 -12.55
N GLY A 135 8.54 18.98 -12.63
CA GLY A 135 8.56 20.05 -11.64
C GLY A 135 7.83 19.75 -10.33
N VAL A 136 7.09 18.65 -10.28
CA VAL A 136 6.33 18.24 -9.08
C VAL A 136 6.34 16.71 -8.91
N SER A 137 6.36 16.23 -7.68
CA SER A 137 6.35 14.80 -7.40
C SER A 137 4.96 14.16 -7.54
N ALA A 138 4.91 12.88 -7.93
CA ALA A 138 3.67 12.09 -7.99
C ALA A 138 2.89 12.11 -6.67
N ARG A 139 3.59 12.14 -5.53
CA ARG A 139 2.98 12.25 -4.19
C ARG A 139 2.23 13.57 -4.02
N THR A 140 2.84 14.68 -4.43
CA THR A 140 2.20 16.03 -4.37
C THR A 140 1.01 16.09 -5.30
N VAL A 141 1.15 15.57 -6.52
CA VAL A 141 0.05 15.47 -7.49
C VAL A 141 -1.12 14.68 -6.93
N GLY A 142 -0.87 13.51 -6.34
CA GLY A 142 -1.91 12.72 -5.68
C GLY A 142 -2.61 13.49 -4.55
N THR A 143 -1.86 14.30 -3.79
CA THR A 143 -2.43 15.17 -2.74
C THR A 143 -3.31 16.25 -3.34
N ILE A 144 -2.91 16.87 -4.45
CA ILE A 144 -3.72 17.89 -5.17
C ILE A 144 -5.01 17.25 -5.67
N CYS A 145 -4.93 16.14 -6.41
CA CYS A 145 -6.10 15.43 -6.93
C CYS A 145 -7.09 15.07 -5.81
N TRP A 146 -6.58 14.59 -4.67
CA TRP A 146 -7.42 14.26 -3.52
C TRP A 146 -8.09 15.50 -2.90
N ARG A 147 -7.35 16.58 -2.70
CA ARG A 147 -7.84 17.80 -2.03
C ARG A 147 -8.82 18.59 -2.87
N THR A 148 -8.71 18.55 -4.20
CA THR A 148 -9.61 19.24 -5.14
C THR A 148 -10.80 18.40 -5.58
N ARG A 149 -10.93 17.16 -5.10
CA ARG A 149 -11.96 16.22 -5.60
C ARG A 149 -13.40 16.68 -5.37
N LEU A 150 -13.65 17.55 -4.38
CA LEU A 150 -14.98 18.06 -4.05
C LEU A 150 -15.37 19.31 -4.86
N VAL A 151 -14.46 19.92 -5.62
CA VAL A 151 -14.76 21.04 -6.50
C VAL A 151 -15.53 20.53 -7.71
N GLU A 152 -16.80 20.91 -7.85
CA GLU A 152 -17.68 20.40 -8.91
C GLU A 152 -17.75 21.35 -10.12
N ASP A 153 -17.74 22.68 -9.89
CA ASP A 153 -17.82 23.66 -10.98
C ASP A 153 -16.53 23.64 -11.81
N PRO A 154 -16.63 23.34 -13.13
CA PRO A 154 -15.46 23.27 -13.99
C PRO A 154 -14.70 24.60 -14.11
N ASN A 155 -15.38 25.75 -14.06
CA ASN A 155 -14.73 27.05 -14.17
C ASN A 155 -13.93 27.38 -12.91
N THR A 156 -14.50 27.15 -11.74
CA THR A 156 -13.82 27.27 -10.45
C THR A 156 -12.62 26.34 -10.38
N LEU A 157 -12.77 25.08 -10.83
CA LEU A 157 -11.69 24.12 -10.86
C LEU A 157 -10.55 24.57 -11.80
N ALA A 158 -10.87 25.13 -12.98
CA ALA A 158 -9.87 25.65 -13.91
C ALA A 158 -9.06 26.80 -13.31
N VAL A 159 -9.70 27.68 -12.54
CA VAL A 159 -9.01 28.78 -11.82
C VAL A 159 -8.08 28.19 -10.75
N ILE A 160 -8.55 27.20 -9.99
CA ILE A 160 -7.75 26.52 -8.97
C ILE A 160 -6.56 25.79 -9.62
N ASP A 161 -6.75 25.10 -10.74
CA ASP A 161 -5.70 24.38 -11.47
C ASP A 161 -4.57 25.33 -11.91
N VAL A 162 -4.91 26.49 -12.51
CA VAL A 162 -3.95 27.52 -12.89
C VAL A 162 -3.18 28.05 -11.68
N ALA A 163 -3.90 28.36 -10.60
CA ALA A 163 -3.30 28.90 -9.39
C ALA A 163 -2.35 27.90 -8.71
N LEU A 164 -2.76 26.63 -8.64
CA LEU A 164 -1.90 25.57 -8.11
C LEU A 164 -0.67 25.34 -8.98
N ALA A 165 -0.84 25.23 -10.31
CA ALA A 165 0.27 25.02 -11.23
C ALA A 165 1.32 26.14 -11.13
N GLY A 166 0.88 27.40 -11.05
CA GLY A 166 1.77 28.57 -10.90
C GLY A 166 2.55 28.57 -9.57
N ALA A 167 1.95 28.04 -8.50
CA ALA A 167 2.57 28.03 -7.18
C ALA A 167 3.49 26.84 -6.90
N LEU A 168 3.45 25.76 -7.73
CA LEU A 168 4.16 24.52 -7.47
C LEU A 168 5.69 24.69 -7.37
N SER A 169 6.27 25.60 -8.14
CA SER A 169 7.70 25.91 -8.10
C SER A 169 8.16 26.46 -6.75
N GLU A 170 7.26 27.15 -6.04
CA GLU A 170 7.54 27.73 -4.71
C GLU A 170 7.40 26.70 -3.57
N TRP A 171 6.92 25.51 -3.88
CA TRP A 171 6.64 24.49 -2.86
C TRP A 171 7.80 23.52 -2.63
N ALA A 172 8.90 23.70 -3.34
CA ALA A 172 10.13 22.94 -3.13
C ALA A 172 10.57 23.08 -1.67
N GLY A 173 10.80 21.95 -1.00
CA GLY A 173 11.21 21.93 0.41
C GLY A 173 10.08 22.10 1.44
N LEU A 174 8.81 22.25 1.02
CA LEU A 174 7.71 22.29 1.96
C LEU A 174 7.34 20.90 2.46
N SER A 175 7.06 20.79 3.77
CA SER A 175 6.51 19.56 4.32
C SER A 175 5.11 19.27 3.76
N ARG A 176 4.72 17.99 3.71
CA ARG A 176 3.39 17.56 3.25
C ARG A 176 2.25 18.34 3.90
N LYS A 177 2.29 18.55 5.22
CA LYS A 177 1.27 19.32 5.95
C LYS A 177 1.18 20.79 5.51
N LYS A 178 2.32 21.39 5.10
CA LYS A 178 2.34 22.77 4.56
C LYS A 178 1.73 22.81 3.17
N ILE A 179 2.07 21.84 2.31
CA ILE A 179 1.46 21.70 0.96
C ILE A 179 -0.05 21.51 1.07
N GLU A 180 -0.52 20.61 1.91
CA GLU A 180 -1.94 20.38 2.15
C GLU A 180 -2.68 21.67 2.53
N ARG A 181 -2.11 22.46 3.46
CA ARG A 181 -2.69 23.75 3.88
C ARG A 181 -2.71 24.79 2.78
N LYS A 182 -1.70 24.82 1.89
CA LYS A 182 -1.67 25.72 0.74
C LYS A 182 -2.75 25.35 -0.28
N ILE A 183 -2.93 24.05 -0.56
CA ILE A 183 -4.00 23.58 -1.45
C ILE A 183 -5.37 23.94 -0.86
N ASP A 184 -5.61 23.64 0.41
CA ASP A 184 -6.85 23.98 1.10
C ASP A 184 -7.12 25.49 1.10
N GLY A 185 -6.07 26.31 1.21
CA GLY A 185 -6.19 27.77 1.12
C GLY A 185 -6.71 28.24 -0.25
N TRP A 186 -6.25 27.64 -1.35
CA TRP A 186 -6.77 27.92 -2.69
C TRP A 186 -8.21 27.42 -2.85
N VAL A 187 -8.51 26.19 -2.40
CA VAL A 187 -9.88 25.68 -2.45
C VAL A 187 -10.81 26.52 -1.57
N GLN A 188 -10.38 26.91 -0.35
CA GLN A 188 -11.18 27.78 0.54
C GLN A 188 -11.48 29.15 -0.09
N LYS A 189 -10.55 29.68 -0.88
CA LYS A 189 -10.72 31.00 -1.53
C LYS A 189 -11.78 30.98 -2.64
N PHE A 190 -11.87 29.90 -3.41
CA PHE A 190 -12.72 29.83 -4.59
C PHE A 190 -13.96 28.94 -4.42
N ASP A 191 -13.90 27.92 -3.57
CA ASP A 191 -15.01 27.01 -3.25
C ASP A 191 -14.93 26.54 -1.79
N PRO A 192 -15.37 27.36 -0.82
CA PRO A 192 -15.28 27.02 0.60
C PRO A 192 -15.98 25.70 0.98
N ALA A 193 -17.08 25.36 0.29
CA ALA A 193 -17.82 24.12 0.51
C ALA A 193 -17.06 22.86 0.05
N ALA A 194 -16.06 23.02 -0.81
CA ALA A 194 -15.22 21.92 -1.32
C ALA A 194 -14.00 21.62 -0.44
N VAL A 195 -13.74 22.37 0.62
CA VAL A 195 -12.62 22.10 1.52
C VAL A 195 -12.85 20.78 2.25
N LEU A 196 -11.85 19.87 2.16
CA LEU A 196 -11.88 18.62 2.93
C LEU A 196 -11.75 18.90 4.43
N LYS A 197 -12.89 19.06 5.09
CA LYS A 197 -12.91 19.23 6.54
C LYS A 197 -12.70 17.87 7.22
N VAL A 198 -11.88 17.90 8.24
CA VAL A 198 -11.73 16.77 9.15
C VAL A 198 -13.07 16.57 9.86
N ARG A 199 -13.74 15.44 9.59
CA ARG A 199 -15.03 15.07 10.22
C ARG A 199 -14.96 15.27 11.72
N SER A 200 -16.09 15.62 12.38
CA SER A 200 -16.17 15.65 13.85
C SER A 200 -15.64 14.34 14.44
N ALA A 201 -14.94 14.39 15.57
CA ALA A 201 -14.29 13.23 16.16
C ALA A 201 -15.24 12.03 16.34
N ALA A 202 -16.50 12.29 16.74
CA ALA A 202 -17.53 11.26 16.93
C ALA A 202 -17.93 10.53 15.62
N ARG A 203 -17.85 11.20 14.47
CA ARG A 203 -18.14 10.58 13.16
C ARG A 203 -16.94 9.83 12.59
N ARG A 204 -15.73 10.05 13.12
CA ARG A 204 -14.49 9.35 12.76
C ARG A 204 -14.28 8.06 13.54
N ARG A 205 -15.30 7.63 14.28
CA ARG A 205 -15.25 6.33 14.94
C ARG A 205 -14.88 5.25 13.93
N GLY A 206 -13.95 4.45 14.32
CA GLY A 206 -13.50 3.31 13.52
C GLY A 206 -12.29 2.69 14.17
N VAL A 207 -12.16 1.40 14.04
CA VAL A 207 -11.00 0.64 14.48
C VAL A 207 -10.33 0.07 13.23
N GLY A 208 -9.05 0.31 13.10
CA GLY A 208 -8.19 -0.29 12.08
C GLY A 208 -7.28 -1.31 12.73
N VAL A 209 -7.10 -2.45 12.07
CA VAL A 209 -6.11 -3.44 12.42
C VAL A 209 -5.11 -3.47 11.27
N GLY A 210 -3.84 -3.28 11.57
CA GLY A 210 -2.73 -3.32 10.61
C GLY A 210 -2.51 -4.73 10.08
N LYS A 211 -1.76 -4.81 8.98
CA LYS A 211 -1.19 -6.10 8.59
C LYS A 211 -0.17 -6.51 9.67
N PRO A 212 -0.04 -7.79 9.95
CA PRO A 212 1.04 -8.27 10.80
C PRO A 212 2.39 -7.88 10.19
N ASP A 213 3.31 -7.54 11.05
CA ASP A 213 4.72 -7.42 10.69
C ASP A 213 5.31 -8.83 10.58
N ASP A 214 5.90 -9.15 9.42
CA ASP A 214 6.38 -10.50 9.12
C ASP A 214 7.60 -10.91 9.97
N GLU A 215 8.33 -9.94 10.53
CA GLU A 215 9.49 -10.21 11.41
C GLU A 215 9.07 -10.46 12.85
N THR A 216 8.11 -9.69 13.33
CA THR A 216 7.70 -9.70 14.75
C THR A 216 6.42 -10.49 15.02
N GLY A 217 5.59 -10.72 14.02
CA GLY A 217 4.26 -11.33 14.17
C GLY A 217 3.26 -10.43 14.91
N VAL A 218 3.60 -9.15 15.13
CA VAL A 218 2.76 -8.16 15.82
C VAL A 218 2.00 -7.33 14.80
N ALA A 219 0.71 -7.09 15.05
CA ALA A 219 -0.12 -6.18 14.26
C ALA A 219 -0.52 -4.96 15.08
N SER A 220 -0.43 -3.77 14.48
CA SER A 220 -0.89 -2.55 15.11
C SER A 220 -2.42 -2.45 15.10
N ILE A 221 -2.99 -1.95 16.19
CA ILE A 221 -4.40 -1.55 16.26
C ILE A 221 -4.48 -0.04 16.52
N TRP A 222 -5.36 0.66 15.80
CA TRP A 222 -5.60 2.09 15.97
C TRP A 222 -7.04 2.45 15.69
N GLY A 223 -7.50 3.54 16.27
CA GLY A 223 -8.87 3.98 16.02
C GLY A 223 -9.35 5.08 16.93
N ALA A 224 -10.65 5.35 16.83
CA ALA A 224 -11.36 6.26 17.70
C ALA A 224 -12.74 5.66 18.05
N LEU A 225 -13.08 5.69 19.31
CA LEU A 225 -14.35 5.25 19.88
C LEU A 225 -15.10 6.47 20.42
N LEU A 226 -16.37 6.29 20.80
CA LEU A 226 -17.02 7.24 21.70
C LEU A 226 -16.28 7.24 23.03
N ALA A 227 -16.24 8.38 23.73
CA ALA A 227 -15.54 8.47 25.01
C ALA A 227 -16.04 7.44 26.03
N THR A 228 -17.34 7.20 26.07
CA THR A 228 -17.98 6.18 26.93
C THR A 228 -17.54 4.76 26.59
N ASP A 229 -17.44 4.44 25.28
CA ASP A 229 -17.02 3.11 24.83
C ASP A 229 -15.52 2.90 25.05
N ALA A 230 -14.72 3.96 24.88
CA ALA A 230 -13.28 3.93 25.13
C ALA A 230 -12.99 3.71 26.63
N GLU A 231 -13.70 4.40 27.51
CA GLU A 231 -13.58 4.24 28.96
C GLU A 231 -14.04 2.86 29.42
N LEU A 232 -15.15 2.35 28.85
CA LEU A 232 -15.61 0.99 29.12
C LEU A 232 -14.56 -0.05 28.70
N LEU A 233 -14.02 0.09 27.49
CA LEU A 233 -12.98 -0.81 26.99
C LEU A 233 -11.73 -0.76 27.88
N ASP A 234 -11.26 0.45 28.20
CA ASP A 234 -10.07 0.66 29.03
C ASP A 234 -10.22 -0.01 30.41
N ARG A 235 -11.38 0.19 31.07
CA ARG A 235 -11.70 -0.42 32.36
C ARG A 235 -11.74 -1.96 32.28
N VAL A 236 -12.39 -2.52 31.26
CA VAL A 236 -12.48 -3.98 31.08
C VAL A 236 -11.10 -4.59 30.83
N LEU A 237 -10.26 -3.95 30.01
CA LEU A 237 -8.90 -4.42 29.77
C LEU A 237 -8.05 -4.36 31.06
N ASP A 238 -8.20 -3.32 31.84
CA ASP A 238 -7.54 -3.15 33.13
C ASP A 238 -7.98 -4.21 34.13
N GLU A 239 -9.29 -4.46 34.24
CA GLU A 239 -9.85 -5.48 35.13
C GLU A 239 -9.32 -6.86 34.77
N MET A 240 -9.39 -7.25 33.51
CA MET A 240 -8.88 -8.54 33.02
C MET A 240 -7.37 -8.68 33.26
N ALA A 241 -6.59 -7.61 33.02
CA ALA A 241 -5.15 -7.62 33.25
C ALA A 241 -4.74 -7.76 34.73
N ARG A 242 -5.62 -7.39 35.68
CA ARG A 242 -5.39 -7.53 37.14
C ARG A 242 -5.89 -8.87 37.70
N GLN A 243 -6.66 -9.64 36.94
CA GLN A 243 -7.22 -10.93 37.43
C GLN A 243 -6.20 -12.07 37.47
N VAL A 244 -5.04 -11.91 36.87
CA VAL A 244 -3.95 -12.89 36.91
C VAL A 244 -3.07 -12.69 38.15
N CYS A 245 -2.35 -13.73 38.57
CA CYS A 245 -1.46 -13.67 39.74
C CYS A 245 -0.21 -12.81 39.46
N GLU A 246 0.53 -12.50 40.55
CA GLU A 246 1.74 -11.66 40.49
C GLU A 246 2.88 -12.32 39.73
N ASP A 247 2.94 -13.67 39.74
CA ASP A 247 3.95 -14.46 39.04
C ASP A 247 3.71 -14.58 37.52
N ASP A 248 2.68 -13.92 36.97
CA ASP A 248 2.45 -13.89 35.53
C ASP A 248 3.61 -13.18 34.82
N PRO A 249 4.32 -13.81 33.89
CA PRO A 249 5.56 -13.26 33.30
C PRO A 249 5.30 -12.04 32.41
N ARG A 250 4.05 -11.78 32.02
CA ARG A 250 3.70 -10.66 31.13
C ARG A 250 3.69 -9.35 31.87
N THR A 251 4.17 -8.30 31.25
CA THR A 251 3.98 -6.91 31.71
C THR A 251 2.49 -6.56 31.71
N PHE A 252 2.12 -5.54 32.48
CA PHE A 252 0.73 -5.07 32.51
C PHE A 252 0.21 -4.68 31.12
N GLY A 253 1.06 -4.04 30.28
CA GLY A 253 0.73 -3.69 28.89
C GLY A 253 0.47 -4.92 28.03
N GLN A 254 1.27 -5.97 28.16
CA GLN A 254 1.07 -7.24 27.46
C GLN A 254 -0.20 -7.94 27.91
N ARG A 255 -0.51 -7.93 29.21
CA ARG A 255 -1.77 -8.45 29.74
C ARG A 255 -2.99 -7.74 29.15
N ARG A 256 -2.95 -6.41 29.03
CA ARG A 256 -4.02 -5.62 28.37
C ARG A 256 -4.17 -5.94 26.88
N ALA A 257 -3.07 -6.09 26.15
CA ALA A 257 -3.10 -6.49 24.74
C ALA A 257 -3.70 -7.89 24.56
N ASP A 258 -3.30 -8.82 25.43
CA ASP A 258 -3.84 -10.17 25.47
C ASP A 258 -5.33 -10.21 25.86
N ALA A 259 -5.75 -9.39 26.80
CA ALA A 259 -7.15 -9.26 27.19
C ALA A 259 -8.03 -8.80 26.00
N LEU A 260 -7.54 -7.88 25.16
CA LEU A 260 -8.24 -7.50 23.93
C LEU A 260 -8.44 -8.70 22.99
N GLY A 261 -7.41 -9.57 22.86
CA GLY A 261 -7.51 -10.81 22.10
C GLY A 261 -8.52 -11.80 22.69
N VAL A 262 -8.61 -11.89 24.02
CA VAL A 262 -9.62 -12.71 24.72
C VAL A 262 -11.03 -12.20 24.44
N LEU A 263 -11.26 -10.88 24.50
CA LEU A 263 -12.56 -10.28 24.15
C LEU A 263 -12.92 -10.56 22.67
N ALA A 264 -11.96 -10.49 21.76
CA ALA A 264 -12.18 -10.84 20.35
C ALA A 264 -12.56 -12.33 20.17
N ALA A 265 -12.01 -13.21 21.00
CA ALA A 265 -12.38 -14.63 21.07
C ALA A 265 -13.67 -14.90 21.87
N ARG A 266 -14.37 -13.85 22.34
CA ARG A 266 -15.58 -13.92 23.19
C ARG A 266 -15.34 -14.57 24.55
N GLY A 267 -14.13 -14.47 25.07
CA GLY A 267 -13.79 -14.82 26.43
C GLY A 267 -14.08 -13.66 27.40
N ASP A 268 -14.23 -13.97 28.66
CA ASP A 268 -14.57 -13.04 29.75
C ASP A 268 -13.44 -12.85 30.75
N ARG A 269 -12.40 -13.69 30.71
CA ARG A 269 -11.25 -13.63 31.63
C ARG A 269 -9.92 -13.92 30.92
N LEU A 270 -8.86 -13.27 31.37
CA LEU A 270 -7.50 -13.54 30.94
C LEU A 270 -6.94 -14.72 31.75
N VAL A 271 -6.39 -15.71 31.07
CA VAL A 271 -5.75 -16.86 31.70
C VAL A 271 -4.33 -16.49 32.12
N CYS A 272 -3.93 -16.89 33.32
CA CYS A 272 -2.60 -16.68 33.87
C CYS A 272 -1.55 -17.58 33.17
N GLN A 273 -0.35 -17.05 33.02
CA GLN A 273 0.81 -17.75 32.42
C GLN A 273 1.92 -18.08 33.42
N CYS A 274 1.62 -18.07 34.73
CA CYS A 274 2.62 -18.39 35.78
C CYS A 274 3.10 -19.84 35.77
N GLY A 275 2.44 -20.73 35.00
CA GLY A 275 2.80 -22.16 34.94
C GLY A 275 2.34 -23.00 36.15
N ASN A 276 1.74 -22.38 37.16
CA ASN A 276 1.21 -23.11 38.32
C ASN A 276 -0.19 -23.68 38.01
N PRO A 277 -0.39 -25.02 38.00
CA PRO A 277 -1.67 -25.63 37.71
C PRO A 277 -2.74 -25.30 38.77
N ASP A 278 -2.34 -24.97 39.98
CA ASP A 278 -3.23 -24.62 41.10
C ASP A 278 -3.57 -23.10 41.13
N CYS A 279 -3.07 -22.35 40.17
CA CYS A 279 -3.39 -20.91 40.08
C CYS A 279 -4.89 -20.68 39.84
N PRO A 280 -5.59 -19.85 40.64
CA PRO A 280 -7.01 -19.60 40.45
C PRO A 280 -7.37 -19.04 39.06
N ALA A 281 -6.41 -18.38 38.40
CA ALA A 281 -6.55 -17.85 37.04
C ALA A 281 -6.01 -18.82 35.97
N ALA A 282 -5.64 -20.04 36.29
CA ALA A 282 -5.30 -21.08 35.32
C ALA A 282 -6.55 -21.53 34.55
N GLY A 283 -6.35 -22.08 33.35
CA GLY A 283 -7.44 -22.63 32.54
C GLY A 283 -7.16 -22.58 31.03
N PRO A 284 -8.14 -22.97 30.22
CA PRO A 284 -8.00 -22.92 28.76
C PRO A 284 -8.01 -21.47 28.25
N ASP A 285 -7.09 -21.14 27.33
CA ASP A 285 -7.05 -19.83 26.71
C ASP A 285 -8.09 -19.72 25.57
N ALA A 286 -9.08 -18.83 25.73
CA ALA A 286 -10.12 -18.61 24.73
C ALA A 286 -9.55 -18.22 23.35
N ARG A 287 -8.43 -17.50 23.31
CA ARG A 287 -7.74 -17.10 22.07
C ARG A 287 -7.22 -18.31 21.32
N ALA A 288 -6.51 -19.19 22.01
CA ALA A 288 -5.97 -20.43 21.42
C ALA A 288 -7.11 -21.33 20.91
N ALA A 289 -8.20 -21.45 21.68
CA ALA A 289 -9.36 -22.24 21.27
C ALA A 289 -10.07 -21.68 20.03
N ALA A 290 -9.93 -20.37 19.75
CA ALA A 290 -10.49 -19.71 18.56
C ALA A 290 -9.59 -19.87 17.32
N VAL A 291 -8.34 -20.29 17.46
CA VAL A 291 -7.39 -20.47 16.36
C VAL A 291 -7.44 -21.90 15.84
N MET A 292 -7.52 -22.06 14.52
CA MET A 292 -7.35 -23.32 13.81
C MET A 292 -6.02 -23.30 13.06
N ILE A 293 -5.12 -24.22 13.38
CA ILE A 293 -3.83 -24.37 12.70
C ILE A 293 -3.97 -25.47 11.67
N HIS A 294 -3.84 -25.13 10.38
CA HIS A 294 -3.80 -26.09 9.29
C HIS A 294 -2.35 -26.52 9.04
N VAL A 295 -2.08 -27.80 9.10
CA VAL A 295 -0.73 -28.34 8.93
C VAL A 295 -0.60 -28.98 7.56
N LEU A 296 0.36 -28.46 6.78
CA LEU A 296 0.75 -28.99 5.47
C LEU A 296 1.91 -29.98 5.55
N THR A 297 2.56 -30.09 6.71
CA THR A 297 3.73 -30.97 6.94
C THR A 297 3.56 -31.76 8.23
N ASP A 298 4.28 -32.88 8.38
CA ASP A 298 4.23 -33.70 9.57
C ASP A 298 4.98 -33.09 10.78
N GLN A 299 5.58 -31.93 10.63
CA GLN A 299 6.39 -31.29 11.66
C GLN A 299 5.73 -30.03 12.21
N LEU A 300 5.11 -30.16 13.38
CA LEU A 300 4.77 -29.02 14.22
C LEU A 300 6.00 -28.64 15.06
N PRO A 301 6.20 -27.36 15.37
CA PRO A 301 7.18 -26.97 16.37
C PRO A 301 6.79 -27.59 17.71
N ALA A 302 7.78 -28.11 18.43
CA ALA A 302 7.54 -28.56 19.79
C ALA A 302 7.02 -27.38 20.63
N PRO A 303 6.02 -27.59 21.48
CA PRO A 303 5.54 -26.54 22.36
C PRO A 303 6.66 -26.19 23.35
N VAL A 304 7.28 -25.03 23.11
CA VAL A 304 8.34 -24.47 23.96
C VAL A 304 7.86 -23.11 24.42
N ALA A 305 7.84 -22.91 25.73
CA ALA A 305 7.63 -21.56 26.26
C ALA A 305 8.86 -20.70 25.88
N ASP A 306 8.66 -19.70 25.08
CA ASP A 306 9.72 -18.76 24.71
C ASP A 306 9.67 -17.55 25.65
N PRO A 307 10.70 -17.36 26.48
CA PRO A 307 10.75 -16.21 27.40
C PRO A 307 10.76 -14.85 26.66
N LEU A 308 11.09 -14.83 25.35
CA LEU A 308 11.05 -13.59 24.55
C LEU A 308 9.64 -13.11 24.23
N LEU A 309 8.61 -13.95 24.39
CA LEU A 309 7.21 -13.55 24.14
C LEU A 309 6.59 -12.76 25.30
N SER A 310 7.23 -12.72 26.45
CA SER A 310 6.69 -12.10 27.67
C SER A 310 7.80 -11.38 28.44
N GLY A 311 7.43 -10.36 29.21
CA GLY A 311 8.36 -9.61 30.04
C GLY A 311 8.70 -8.21 29.50
N ASP A 312 9.63 -7.52 30.18
CA ASP A 312 10.09 -6.19 29.79
C ASP A 312 10.93 -6.29 28.51
N PRO A 313 10.53 -5.63 27.40
CA PRO A 313 11.28 -5.64 26.14
C PRO A 313 12.65 -4.98 26.23
N ALA A 314 12.90 -4.16 27.28
CA ALA A 314 14.19 -3.52 27.55
C ALA A 314 15.12 -4.39 28.43
N ALA A 315 14.60 -5.43 29.08
CA ALA A 315 15.39 -6.33 29.90
C ALA A 315 16.04 -7.42 29.04
N PRO A 316 17.29 -7.83 29.33
CA PRO A 316 17.87 -8.98 28.66
C PRO A 316 17.03 -10.23 28.96
N PRO A 317 16.84 -11.14 27.97
CA PRO A 317 16.06 -12.33 28.17
C PRO A 317 16.66 -13.21 29.28
N THR A 318 15.83 -13.66 30.21
CA THR A 318 16.27 -14.58 31.23
C THR A 318 16.63 -15.92 30.57
N PRO A 319 17.85 -16.46 30.75
CA PRO A 319 18.21 -17.73 30.14
C PRO A 319 17.25 -18.82 30.58
N ALA A 320 16.81 -19.65 29.65
CA ALA A 320 16.02 -20.83 29.99
C ALA A 320 16.81 -21.72 30.98
N PRO A 321 16.16 -22.30 32.00
CA PRO A 321 16.83 -23.01 33.12
C PRO A 321 17.76 -24.15 32.74
N ASN A 322 17.82 -24.54 31.47
CA ASN A 322 18.68 -25.61 30.94
C ASN A 322 19.57 -25.22 29.75
N GLN A 323 19.73 -23.93 29.46
CA GLN A 323 20.74 -23.50 28.49
C GLN A 323 22.05 -23.20 29.22
N PRO A 324 23.21 -23.78 28.80
CA PRO A 324 24.48 -23.32 29.30
C PRO A 324 24.61 -21.82 29.02
N ALA A 325 25.10 -21.10 30.01
CA ALA A 325 25.34 -19.66 29.84
C ALA A 325 26.12 -19.42 28.52
N PRO A 326 25.72 -18.45 27.68
CA PRO A 326 26.50 -18.13 26.51
C PRO A 326 27.94 -17.84 26.97
N GLU A 327 28.91 -18.49 26.35
CA GLU A 327 30.31 -18.20 26.61
C GLU A 327 30.52 -16.67 26.43
N PRO A 328 31.23 -16.02 27.36
CA PRO A 328 31.47 -14.59 27.25
C PRO A 328 32.12 -14.34 25.88
N VAL A 329 31.43 -13.61 25.01
CA VAL A 329 32.01 -13.11 23.77
C VAL A 329 33.13 -12.17 24.20
N PHE A 330 34.35 -12.63 24.03
CA PHE A 330 35.54 -11.84 24.25
C PHE A 330 35.50 -10.71 23.21
N THR A 331 34.94 -9.59 23.56
CA THR A 331 35.17 -8.36 22.81
C THR A 331 36.64 -7.99 23.07
N PRO A 332 37.52 -8.03 22.06
CA PRO A 332 38.85 -7.53 22.24
C PRO A 332 38.72 -6.08 22.73
N GLU A 333 39.38 -5.75 23.84
CA GLU A 333 39.52 -4.35 24.27
C GLU A 333 39.98 -3.55 23.06
N PRO A 334 39.39 -2.37 22.79
CA PRO A 334 39.89 -1.52 21.72
C PRO A 334 41.36 -1.22 22.05
N GLU A 335 42.26 -1.57 21.15
CA GLU A 335 43.66 -1.16 21.25
C GLU A 335 43.69 0.38 21.47
N PRO A 336 44.55 0.88 22.37
CA PRO A 336 44.63 2.32 22.60
C PRO A 336 45.01 2.99 21.27
N GLU A 337 44.13 3.87 20.79
CA GLU A 337 44.41 4.70 19.63
C GLU A 337 45.72 5.46 19.89
N HIS A 338 46.79 5.06 19.22
CA HIS A 338 48.00 5.86 19.13
C HIS A 338 47.65 7.11 18.31
N PHE A 339 47.45 8.21 18.99
CA PHE A 339 47.52 9.54 18.40
C PHE A 339 48.90 9.70 17.77
N PHE A 340 49.00 9.48 16.46
CA PHE A 340 50.13 9.97 15.71
C PHE A 340 50.07 11.49 15.70
N THR A 341 50.87 12.10 16.53
CA THR A 341 51.31 13.50 16.33
C THR A 341 52.13 13.50 15.05
N ALA A 342 51.58 14.00 13.97
CA ALA A 342 52.29 14.23 12.73
C ALA A 342 53.35 15.31 13.01
N GLU A 343 54.64 14.93 12.95
CA GLU A 343 55.70 15.88 12.77
C GLU A 343 55.57 16.50 11.36
N PRO A 344 55.86 17.82 11.20
CA PRO A 344 55.74 18.49 9.92
C PRO A 344 56.81 17.98 8.96
N GLU A 345 56.40 17.51 7.78
CA GLU A 345 57.32 17.18 6.68
C GLU A 345 58.09 18.43 6.22
N PRO A 346 59.41 18.30 5.87
CA PRO A 346 60.19 19.42 5.36
C PRO A 346 59.77 19.74 3.91
N GLU A 347 59.73 21.05 3.61
CA GLU A 347 59.40 21.61 2.30
C GLU A 347 60.33 21.03 1.18
N PRO A 348 59.76 20.72 -0.02
CA PRO A 348 60.56 20.29 -1.14
C PRO A 348 61.30 21.44 -1.81
N ALA A 349 62.59 21.21 -2.08
CA ALA A 349 63.48 22.14 -2.78
C ALA A 349 63.03 22.35 -4.24
N PRO A 350 63.27 23.51 -4.86
CA PRO A 350 62.79 23.88 -6.19
C PRO A 350 63.51 23.13 -7.31
N ALA A 351 62.73 22.68 -8.31
CA ALA A 351 63.17 22.04 -9.53
C ALA A 351 63.90 23.03 -10.48
N PRO A 352 64.93 22.61 -11.20
CA PRO A 352 65.58 23.45 -12.21
C PRO A 352 64.79 23.48 -13.56
N ALA A 353 64.88 24.62 -14.21
CA ALA A 353 64.16 25.06 -15.38
C ALA A 353 64.37 24.20 -16.64
N ALA A 354 63.30 24.10 -17.42
CA ALA A 354 63.22 23.52 -18.71
C ALA A 354 63.95 24.34 -19.77
N ASP A 355 64.56 23.70 -20.74
CA ASP A 355 64.93 24.31 -22.02
C ASP A 355 64.21 23.65 -23.20
N SER A 356 63.98 24.47 -24.23
CA SER A 356 62.96 24.43 -25.22
C SER A 356 63.44 23.91 -26.59
N ARG A 357 62.51 23.26 -27.35
CA ARG A 357 62.31 23.31 -28.84
C ARG A 357 63.09 22.39 -29.77
N PRO A 358 62.62 22.32 -31.07
CA PRO A 358 61.37 21.74 -31.62
C PRO A 358 61.58 20.88 -32.88
N ALA A 359 60.41 20.37 -33.42
CA ALA A 359 60.18 20.02 -34.84
C ALA A 359 60.85 18.78 -35.46
N GLU A 360 60.17 17.93 -36.16
CA GLU A 360 59.59 18.04 -37.53
C GLU A 360 58.89 16.75 -37.94
N ASN A 361 57.80 16.93 -38.69
CA ASN A 361 57.17 15.91 -39.54
C ASN A 361 58.03 15.64 -40.79
N PRO A 362 57.92 14.50 -41.46
CA PRO A 362 57.04 14.42 -42.63
C PRO A 362 56.37 13.06 -42.90
N THR A 363 55.19 13.10 -43.47
CA THR A 363 54.54 12.13 -44.35
C THR A 363 55.18 12.21 -45.79
N PRO A 364 54.93 11.32 -46.80
CA PRO A 364 53.86 10.32 -47.00
C PRO A 364 54.24 9.04 -47.85
N ALA A 365 53.15 8.31 -48.18
CA ALA A 365 52.96 7.40 -49.37
C ALA A 365 53.16 5.88 -49.12
N GLY A 366 52.05 5.13 -49.19
CA GLY A 366 51.61 4.48 -50.43
C GLY A 366 51.43 2.98 -50.25
N ASP A 367 50.20 2.57 -50.62
CA ASP A 367 49.80 1.26 -51.19
C ASP A 367 49.26 0.15 -50.25
N GLU A 368 47.97 -0.10 -50.48
CA GLU A 368 47.12 -1.29 -50.19
C GLU A 368 47.58 -2.54 -50.98
N PRO A 369 46.88 -3.71 -50.92
CA PRO A 369 46.10 -4.34 -49.83
C PRO A 369 46.48 -5.86 -49.67
N ALA A 370 45.97 -6.51 -48.62
CA ALA A 370 45.33 -7.83 -48.61
C ALA A 370 45.42 -8.58 -47.28
N GLY A 371 44.33 -9.20 -46.87
CA GLY A 371 44.33 -10.41 -46.04
C GLY A 371 43.59 -10.30 -44.72
N ASP A 372 42.29 -10.64 -44.76
CA ASP A 372 41.44 -10.98 -43.63
C ASP A 372 42.05 -12.04 -42.71
N THR A 373 42.28 -11.69 -41.47
CA THR A 373 42.26 -12.65 -40.35
C THR A 373 41.75 -11.91 -39.10
N PRO A 374 40.71 -12.41 -38.40
CA PRO A 374 40.22 -11.76 -37.23
C PRO A 374 41.20 -11.89 -36.06
N PRO A 375 41.37 -10.87 -35.22
CA PRO A 375 42.26 -10.94 -34.08
C PRO A 375 41.69 -11.87 -33.00
N THR A 376 42.54 -12.77 -32.55
CA THR A 376 42.35 -13.58 -31.33
C THR A 376 42.13 -12.67 -30.14
N PRO A 377 41.14 -12.93 -29.24
CA PRO A 377 40.96 -12.12 -28.07
C PRO A 377 42.14 -12.28 -27.10
N GLU A 378 42.77 -11.18 -26.79
CA GLU A 378 43.79 -11.11 -25.74
C GLU A 378 43.19 -11.58 -24.40
N ALA A 379 43.93 -12.48 -23.74
CA ALA A 379 43.60 -13.02 -22.44
C ALA A 379 43.56 -11.89 -21.42
N HIS A 380 42.36 -11.52 -20.96
CA HIS A 380 42.19 -10.69 -19.77
C HIS A 380 42.87 -11.38 -18.59
N ALA A 381 43.71 -10.62 -17.89
CA ALA A 381 44.40 -11.02 -16.68
C ALA A 381 43.39 -11.67 -15.70
N ALA A 382 43.68 -12.91 -15.34
CA ALA A 382 42.87 -13.67 -14.40
C ALA A 382 42.79 -12.93 -13.08
N HIS A 383 41.58 -12.55 -12.66
CA HIS A 383 41.33 -12.14 -11.29
C HIS A 383 41.78 -13.27 -10.36
N PRO A 384 42.35 -12.96 -9.18
CA PRO A 384 42.69 -13.99 -8.21
C PRO A 384 41.42 -14.78 -7.87
N PRO A 385 41.52 -16.11 -7.70
CA PRO A 385 40.36 -16.95 -7.42
C PRO A 385 39.73 -16.47 -6.13
N ILE A 386 38.45 -16.09 -6.23
CA ILE A 386 37.57 -15.85 -5.07
C ILE A 386 37.68 -17.12 -4.21
N PRO A 387 38.05 -17.03 -2.92
CA PRO A 387 38.13 -18.21 -2.07
C PRO A 387 36.80 -18.95 -2.15
N THR A 388 36.84 -20.22 -2.55
CA THR A 388 35.68 -21.09 -2.61
C THR A 388 35.09 -21.13 -1.22
N SER A 389 34.00 -20.37 -1.05
CA SER A 389 33.18 -20.33 0.16
C SER A 389 32.82 -21.76 0.51
N THR A 390 33.34 -22.24 1.63
CA THR A 390 32.77 -23.42 2.29
C THR A 390 31.28 -23.15 2.39
N LYS A 391 30.47 -23.97 1.72
CA LYS A 391 29.01 -23.87 1.70
C LYS A 391 28.55 -23.64 3.15
N PRO A 392 27.91 -22.50 3.46
CA PRO A 392 27.48 -22.26 4.82
C PRO A 392 26.60 -23.43 5.27
N PRO A 393 26.68 -23.87 6.52
CA PRO A 393 25.83 -24.93 7.03
C PRO A 393 24.38 -24.57 6.67
N ALA A 394 23.64 -25.55 6.14
CA ALA A 394 22.26 -25.31 5.73
C ALA A 394 21.52 -24.70 6.94
N PRO A 395 20.89 -23.53 6.79
CA PRO A 395 20.24 -22.87 7.91
C PRO A 395 19.24 -23.84 8.54
N VAL A 396 19.28 -23.97 9.86
CA VAL A 396 18.28 -24.71 10.62
C VAL A 396 16.94 -24.03 10.34
N ARG A 397 16.10 -24.69 9.53
CA ARG A 397 14.79 -24.15 9.16
C ARG A 397 13.83 -24.43 10.30
N THR A 398 13.51 -23.42 11.07
CA THR A 398 12.40 -23.45 12.03
C THR A 398 11.07 -23.44 11.27
N PRO A 399 10.08 -24.24 11.69
CA PRO A 399 8.77 -24.24 11.05
C PRO A 399 8.10 -22.88 11.23
N VAL A 400 7.68 -22.29 10.13
CA VAL A 400 7.00 -21.01 10.08
C VAL A 400 5.51 -21.24 9.89
N GLY A 401 4.66 -20.53 10.61
CA GLY A 401 3.23 -20.48 10.39
C GLY A 401 2.81 -19.34 9.46
N TYR A 402 1.58 -19.41 8.96
CA TYR A 402 0.98 -18.35 8.20
C TYR A 402 -0.51 -18.20 8.54
N VAL A 403 -0.95 -16.98 8.83
CA VAL A 403 -2.36 -16.69 9.04
C VAL A 403 -3.03 -16.46 7.68
N LEU A 404 -3.99 -17.29 7.31
CA LEU A 404 -4.74 -17.12 6.06
C LEU A 404 -5.41 -15.75 6.03
N GLY A 405 -4.91 -14.86 5.15
CA GLY A 405 -5.34 -13.46 5.06
C GLY A 405 -4.64 -12.51 6.04
N GLY A 406 -3.66 -13.00 6.78
CA GLY A 406 -2.77 -12.22 7.64
C GLY A 406 -1.35 -12.15 7.08
N GLY A 407 -0.39 -12.59 7.87
CA GLY A 407 1.04 -12.63 7.53
C GLY A 407 1.72 -13.86 8.13
N VAL A 408 3.04 -13.88 8.08
CA VAL A 408 3.87 -14.93 8.67
C VAL A 408 3.70 -14.94 10.18
N VAL A 409 3.61 -16.13 10.76
CA VAL A 409 3.61 -16.34 12.22
C VAL A 409 4.98 -16.87 12.60
N PRO A 410 5.74 -16.12 13.41
CA PRO A 410 7.04 -16.58 13.91
C PRO A 410 6.93 -17.93 14.65
N PRO A 411 7.97 -18.77 14.59
CA PRO A 411 7.94 -20.11 15.21
C PRO A 411 7.59 -20.11 16.69
N ALA A 412 8.10 -19.14 17.44
CA ALA A 412 7.81 -18.97 18.85
C ALA A 412 6.32 -18.73 19.14
N VAL A 413 5.68 -17.87 18.34
CA VAL A 413 4.24 -17.58 18.46
C VAL A 413 3.40 -18.80 18.07
N LEU A 414 3.82 -19.53 17.04
CA LEU A 414 3.15 -20.77 16.64
C LEU A 414 3.25 -21.85 17.72
N ALA A 415 4.45 -22.05 18.31
CA ALA A 415 4.68 -22.98 19.41
C ALA A 415 3.83 -22.63 20.64
N ASP A 416 3.75 -21.33 20.98
CA ASP A 416 2.94 -20.83 22.08
C ASP A 416 1.43 -21.07 21.85
N LEU A 417 0.93 -20.83 20.64
CA LEU A 417 -0.46 -21.13 20.28
C LEU A 417 -0.79 -22.61 20.43
N VAL A 418 0.12 -23.50 19.99
CA VAL A 418 -0.04 -24.95 20.15
C VAL A 418 -0.02 -25.34 21.62
N ALA A 419 0.92 -24.81 22.42
CA ALA A 419 1.03 -25.06 23.85
C ALA A 419 -0.24 -24.62 24.62
N ARG A 420 -0.90 -23.57 24.19
CA ARG A 420 -2.15 -23.06 24.79
C ARG A 420 -3.43 -23.75 24.29
N GLY A 421 -3.29 -24.77 23.45
CA GLY A 421 -4.42 -25.59 23.02
C GLY A 421 -5.12 -25.12 21.75
N ALA A 422 -4.40 -24.45 20.84
CA ALA A 422 -4.91 -24.20 19.50
C ALA A 422 -5.25 -25.51 18.80
N LYS A 423 -6.35 -25.51 18.06
CA LYS A 423 -6.79 -26.70 17.31
C LYS A 423 -5.88 -26.91 16.12
N VAL A 424 -5.33 -28.12 16.03
CA VAL A 424 -4.48 -28.54 14.92
C VAL A 424 -5.26 -29.47 14.00
N ARG A 425 -5.23 -29.19 12.70
CA ARG A 425 -5.89 -29.99 11.68
C ARG A 425 -4.92 -30.25 10.53
N THR A 426 -4.72 -31.51 10.21
CA THR A 426 -3.96 -31.91 9.02
C THR A 426 -4.82 -31.66 7.78
N VAL A 427 -4.26 -30.93 6.81
CA VAL A 427 -4.88 -30.75 5.50
C VAL A 427 -4.74 -32.04 4.71
N ALA A 428 -5.79 -32.44 3.99
CA ALA A 428 -5.74 -33.63 3.16
C ALA A 428 -4.58 -33.57 2.17
N SER A 429 -3.92 -34.70 1.93
CA SER A 429 -2.87 -34.77 0.90
C SER A 429 -3.45 -34.53 -0.49
N ALA A 430 -2.67 -33.95 -1.37
CA ALA A 430 -3.02 -33.78 -2.77
C ALA A 430 -3.42 -35.11 -3.44
N THR A 431 -2.75 -36.20 -3.03
CA THR A 431 -2.99 -37.56 -3.54
C THR A 431 -4.31 -38.20 -3.08
N ASP A 432 -4.90 -37.67 -2.01
CA ASP A 432 -6.13 -38.21 -1.40
C ASP A 432 -7.41 -37.47 -1.89
N LEU A 433 -7.23 -36.53 -2.81
CA LEU A 433 -8.29 -35.66 -3.31
C LEU A 433 -8.68 -36.02 -4.74
N ASP A 434 -9.54 -37.00 -4.87
CA ASP A 434 -10.09 -37.43 -6.15
C ASP A 434 -11.10 -36.44 -6.72
N GLN A 435 -11.31 -36.53 -8.05
CA GLN A 435 -12.36 -35.84 -8.77
C GLN A 435 -13.74 -36.14 -8.17
N VAL A 436 -14.59 -35.10 -8.03
CA VAL A 436 -15.98 -35.27 -7.61
C VAL A 436 -16.95 -34.94 -8.75
N PRO A 437 -18.02 -35.75 -8.95
CA PRO A 437 -18.95 -35.59 -10.06
C PRO A 437 -20.03 -34.53 -9.75
N ARG A 438 -19.62 -33.34 -9.30
CA ARG A 438 -20.53 -32.25 -8.95
C ARG A 438 -19.78 -30.93 -9.03
N TYR A 439 -20.52 -29.85 -9.22
CA TYR A 439 -19.98 -28.49 -9.34
C TYR A 439 -19.23 -28.03 -8.07
N ARG A 440 -19.77 -28.32 -6.88
CA ARG A 440 -19.16 -27.87 -5.62
C ARG A 440 -18.09 -28.87 -5.15
N PRO A 441 -16.89 -28.39 -4.78
CA PRO A 441 -15.87 -29.25 -4.18
C PRO A 441 -16.33 -29.88 -2.86
N SER A 442 -15.65 -30.95 -2.44
CA SER A 442 -15.76 -31.46 -1.07
C SER A 442 -15.14 -30.49 -0.08
N ALA A 443 -15.49 -30.58 1.21
CA ALA A 443 -14.92 -29.72 2.24
C ALA A 443 -13.38 -29.85 2.33
N ALA A 444 -12.87 -31.07 2.19
CA ALA A 444 -11.42 -31.32 2.21
C ALA A 444 -10.73 -30.69 0.98
N MET A 445 -11.35 -30.80 -0.19
CA MET A 445 -10.85 -30.20 -1.43
C MET A 445 -10.88 -28.64 -1.36
N ASP A 446 -11.96 -28.07 -0.87
CA ASP A 446 -12.10 -26.62 -0.65
C ASP A 446 -11.01 -26.11 0.30
N GLU A 447 -10.81 -26.79 1.41
CA GLU A 447 -9.76 -26.49 2.40
C GLU A 447 -8.36 -26.56 1.77
N PHE A 448 -8.04 -27.67 1.09
CA PHE A 448 -6.77 -27.85 0.41
C PHE A 448 -6.46 -26.72 -0.59
N VAL A 449 -7.42 -26.42 -1.46
CA VAL A 449 -7.25 -25.38 -2.49
C VAL A 449 -7.02 -24.01 -1.86
N ARG A 450 -7.73 -23.68 -0.76
CA ARG A 450 -7.52 -22.41 -0.04
C ARG A 450 -6.16 -22.36 0.66
N VAL A 451 -5.76 -23.41 1.30
CA VAL A 451 -4.46 -23.49 2.02
C VAL A 451 -3.30 -23.49 1.04
N ARG A 452 -3.43 -24.18 -0.11
CA ARG A 452 -2.44 -24.14 -1.17
C ARG A 452 -2.22 -22.72 -1.71
N ALA A 453 -3.30 -22.02 -2.01
CA ALA A 453 -3.23 -20.70 -2.64
C ALA A 453 -3.00 -19.56 -1.64
N MET A 454 -3.58 -19.63 -0.43
CA MET A 454 -3.58 -18.63 0.65
C MET A 454 -4.28 -17.32 0.28
N THR A 455 -4.11 -16.81 -0.93
CA THR A 455 -4.76 -15.61 -1.46
C THR A 455 -5.46 -15.87 -2.79
N CYS A 456 -6.15 -14.84 -3.30
CA CYS A 456 -6.74 -14.84 -4.63
C CYS A 456 -5.67 -15.04 -5.70
N MET A 457 -5.86 -16.00 -6.60
CA MET A 457 -4.90 -16.37 -7.63
C MET A 457 -4.94 -15.46 -8.88
N PHE A 458 -5.43 -14.22 -8.77
CA PHE A 458 -5.31 -13.21 -9.81
C PHE A 458 -4.05 -12.35 -9.56
N PRO A 459 -3.28 -11.97 -10.61
CA PRO A 459 -2.03 -11.21 -10.47
C PRO A 459 -2.18 -9.95 -9.61
N GLY A 460 -1.27 -9.75 -8.67
CA GLY A 460 -1.27 -8.59 -7.76
C GLY A 460 -2.39 -8.55 -6.73
N CYS A 461 -3.20 -9.61 -6.58
CA CYS A 461 -4.32 -9.61 -5.63
C CYS A 461 -3.96 -10.32 -4.32
N ASP A 462 -4.04 -9.59 -3.22
CA ASP A 462 -3.78 -10.02 -1.85
C ASP A 462 -5.06 -10.37 -1.04
N GLN A 463 -6.20 -10.55 -1.72
CA GLN A 463 -7.42 -10.90 -1.01
C GLN A 463 -7.36 -12.33 -0.45
N PRO A 464 -7.70 -12.55 0.84
CA PRO A 464 -7.61 -13.86 1.45
C PRO A 464 -8.40 -14.95 0.70
N ALA A 465 -7.81 -16.12 0.56
CA ALA A 465 -8.50 -17.28 -0.02
C ALA A 465 -9.75 -17.69 0.80
N THR A 466 -9.75 -17.41 2.11
CA THR A 466 -10.89 -17.71 3.01
C THR A 466 -12.17 -16.97 2.63
N THR A 467 -12.05 -15.78 2.03
CA THR A 467 -13.19 -14.95 1.59
C THR A 467 -13.38 -14.97 0.08
N SER A 468 -12.61 -15.80 -0.63
CA SER A 468 -12.66 -15.93 -2.08
C SER A 468 -13.60 -17.06 -2.53
N ASP A 469 -14.17 -16.93 -3.72
CA ASP A 469 -14.90 -18.03 -4.36
C ASP A 469 -13.91 -19.07 -4.88
N ILE A 470 -14.22 -20.36 -4.78
CA ILE A 470 -13.46 -21.41 -5.46
C ILE A 470 -14.01 -21.54 -6.87
N ASP A 471 -13.17 -21.30 -7.85
CA ASP A 471 -13.53 -21.24 -9.27
C ASP A 471 -12.81 -22.31 -10.09
N HIS A 472 -13.48 -22.81 -11.12
CA HIS A 472 -12.93 -23.76 -12.08
C HIS A 472 -12.12 -23.04 -13.16
N THR A 473 -10.88 -23.45 -13.39
CA THR A 473 -10.05 -22.93 -14.50
C THR A 473 -10.67 -23.32 -15.84
N ILE A 474 -10.94 -24.59 -16.06
CA ILE A 474 -11.77 -25.10 -17.15
C ILE A 474 -13.21 -25.17 -16.61
N PRO A 475 -14.18 -24.45 -17.20
CA PRO A 475 -15.54 -24.35 -16.67
C PRO A 475 -16.23 -25.72 -16.53
N TRP A 476 -16.98 -25.88 -15.43
CA TRP A 476 -17.89 -27.03 -15.27
C TRP A 476 -19.06 -26.93 -16.26
N PRO A 477 -19.52 -28.05 -16.87
CA PRO A 477 -19.09 -29.44 -16.66
C PRO A 477 -17.95 -29.91 -17.59
N ILE A 478 -17.40 -29.02 -18.44
CA ILE A 478 -16.31 -29.36 -19.38
C ILE A 478 -15.06 -29.79 -18.61
N GLY A 479 -14.70 -29.04 -17.59
CA GLY A 479 -13.60 -29.38 -16.68
C GLY A 479 -14.09 -30.04 -15.38
N PRO A 480 -13.31 -30.95 -14.79
CA PRO A 480 -13.70 -31.65 -13.58
C PRO A 480 -13.62 -30.77 -12.33
N THR A 481 -14.40 -31.07 -11.31
CA THR A 481 -14.18 -30.56 -9.96
C THR A 481 -13.08 -31.36 -9.29
N HIS A 482 -11.86 -30.88 -9.44
CA HIS A 482 -10.61 -31.50 -9.00
C HIS A 482 -9.62 -30.38 -8.60
N PRO A 483 -8.73 -30.59 -7.60
CA PRO A 483 -7.79 -29.55 -7.16
C PRO A 483 -6.92 -28.99 -8.29
N GLY A 484 -6.58 -29.80 -9.29
CA GLY A 484 -5.84 -29.37 -10.49
C GLY A 484 -6.62 -28.44 -11.43
N ASN A 485 -7.92 -28.26 -11.19
CA ASN A 485 -8.80 -27.36 -11.97
C ASN A 485 -9.47 -26.29 -11.11
N LEU A 486 -9.10 -26.16 -9.83
CA LEU A 486 -9.73 -25.26 -8.88
C LEU A 486 -8.72 -24.26 -8.31
N SER A 487 -9.13 -23.02 -8.21
CA SER A 487 -8.35 -21.96 -7.58
C SER A 487 -9.24 -20.90 -6.91
N PRO A 488 -8.81 -20.27 -5.79
CA PRO A 488 -9.58 -19.20 -5.17
C PRO A 488 -9.45 -17.92 -5.99
N LYS A 489 -10.57 -17.27 -6.24
CA LYS A 489 -10.67 -15.94 -6.87
C LYS A 489 -11.56 -15.05 -6.04
N CYS A 490 -11.10 -13.87 -5.65
CA CYS A 490 -11.97 -12.94 -4.94
C CYS A 490 -13.17 -12.58 -5.83
N ARG A 491 -14.28 -12.17 -5.23
CA ARG A 491 -15.54 -11.94 -5.96
C ARG A 491 -15.37 -11.06 -7.21
N LYS A 492 -14.50 -10.04 -7.18
CA LYS A 492 -14.24 -9.19 -8.34
C LYS A 492 -13.53 -9.93 -9.48
N HIS A 493 -12.49 -10.68 -9.16
CA HIS A 493 -11.70 -11.41 -10.15
C HIS A 493 -12.43 -12.66 -10.67
N HIS A 494 -13.31 -13.25 -9.87
CA HIS A 494 -14.23 -14.26 -10.34
C HIS A 494 -15.21 -13.69 -11.36
N LEU A 495 -15.85 -12.55 -11.07
CA LEU A 495 -16.73 -11.87 -12.03
C LEU A 495 -15.97 -11.39 -13.27
N LEU A 496 -14.75 -10.87 -13.11
CA LEU A 496 -13.89 -10.46 -14.22
C LEU A 496 -13.65 -11.63 -15.18
N LYS A 497 -13.19 -12.77 -14.68
CA LYS A 497 -12.98 -13.98 -15.49
C LYS A 497 -14.25 -14.44 -16.19
N THR A 498 -15.38 -14.45 -15.46
CA THR A 498 -16.65 -14.96 -16.00
C THR A 498 -17.22 -14.08 -17.11
N PHE A 499 -17.13 -12.75 -17.00
CA PHE A 499 -17.83 -11.82 -17.88
C PHE A 499 -16.92 -10.98 -18.80
N TYR A 500 -15.63 -10.94 -18.51
CA TYR A 500 -14.60 -10.35 -19.37
C TYR A 500 -13.57 -11.41 -19.83
N GLY A 501 -14.02 -12.68 -19.84
CA GLY A 501 -13.25 -13.79 -20.38
C GLY A 501 -13.49 -14.00 -21.86
N GLY A 502 -13.03 -15.13 -22.38
CA GLY A 502 -13.15 -15.52 -23.80
C GLY A 502 -11.89 -15.24 -24.62
N PRO A 503 -11.95 -15.42 -25.95
CA PRO A 503 -10.77 -15.29 -26.81
C PRO A 503 -10.06 -13.93 -26.71
N ASP A 504 -10.85 -12.86 -26.62
CA ASP A 504 -10.37 -11.47 -26.52
C ASP A 504 -10.44 -10.92 -25.09
N GLY A 505 -10.57 -11.80 -24.11
CA GLY A 505 -10.72 -11.43 -22.70
C GLY A 505 -9.64 -12.05 -21.82
N TRP A 506 -9.91 -12.04 -20.51
CA TRP A 506 -9.05 -12.70 -19.54
C TRP A 506 -9.16 -14.21 -19.63
N GLN A 507 -8.04 -14.89 -19.77
CA GLN A 507 -7.93 -16.35 -19.78
C GLN A 507 -7.00 -16.80 -18.67
N ASP A 508 -7.29 -17.93 -18.05
CA ASP A 508 -6.44 -18.56 -17.05
C ASP A 508 -6.15 -20.02 -17.42
N ARG A 509 -4.96 -20.46 -17.09
CA ARG A 509 -4.52 -21.85 -17.25
C ARG A 509 -3.78 -22.29 -15.99
N GLN A 510 -4.30 -23.31 -15.33
CA GLN A 510 -3.67 -23.87 -14.14
C GLN A 510 -2.65 -24.93 -14.52
N GLN A 511 -1.49 -24.89 -13.84
CA GLN A 511 -0.45 -25.91 -13.93
C GLN A 511 -0.61 -26.96 -12.80
N PRO A 512 0.02 -28.14 -12.92
CA PRO A 512 -0.08 -29.19 -11.89
C PRO A 512 0.30 -28.73 -10.49
N ASP A 513 1.25 -27.81 -10.39
CA ASP A 513 1.74 -27.24 -9.14
C ASP A 513 0.81 -26.16 -8.54
N GLY A 514 -0.34 -25.93 -9.14
CA GLY A 514 -1.30 -24.89 -8.73
C GLY A 514 -1.00 -23.49 -9.26
N THR A 515 0.13 -23.27 -9.95
CA THR A 515 0.45 -22.02 -10.63
C THR A 515 -0.60 -21.68 -11.69
N ILE A 516 -1.05 -20.43 -11.72
CA ILE A 516 -1.97 -19.93 -12.74
C ILE A 516 -1.23 -19.03 -13.71
N VAL A 517 -1.30 -19.35 -14.99
CA VAL A 517 -0.86 -18.47 -16.08
C VAL A 517 -2.08 -17.73 -16.58
N TRP A 518 -2.08 -16.43 -16.45
CA TRP A 518 -3.11 -15.53 -16.92
C TRP A 518 -2.72 -14.89 -18.24
N THR A 519 -3.65 -14.78 -19.17
CA THR A 519 -3.52 -13.97 -20.38
C THR A 519 -4.55 -12.85 -20.32
N ALA A 520 -4.08 -11.60 -20.40
CA ALA A 520 -4.92 -10.41 -20.42
C ALA A 520 -5.55 -10.20 -21.82
N PRO A 521 -6.61 -9.36 -21.94
CA PRO A 521 -7.19 -8.95 -23.23
C PRO A 521 -6.17 -8.35 -24.21
N THR A 522 -5.09 -7.79 -23.69
CA THR A 522 -3.96 -7.20 -24.45
C THR A 522 -2.92 -8.23 -24.92
N GLY A 523 -3.14 -9.52 -24.64
CA GLY A 523 -2.18 -10.59 -24.93
C GLY A 523 -1.03 -10.73 -23.94
N HIS A 524 -0.86 -9.81 -22.99
CA HIS A 524 0.16 -9.93 -21.94
C HIS A 524 -0.12 -11.11 -21.03
N THR A 525 0.92 -11.80 -20.63
CA THR A 525 0.84 -12.96 -19.72
C THR A 525 1.40 -12.63 -18.35
N TYR A 526 0.74 -13.15 -17.32
CA TYR A 526 1.12 -12.97 -15.90
C TYR A 526 1.09 -14.32 -15.21
N ILE A 527 1.98 -14.52 -14.25
CA ILE A 527 2.11 -15.78 -13.52
C ILE A 527 1.76 -15.54 -12.05
N SER A 528 0.81 -16.30 -11.54
CA SER A 528 0.46 -16.31 -10.11
C SER A 528 0.86 -17.66 -9.52
N VAL A 529 1.87 -17.65 -8.66
CA VAL A 529 2.35 -18.83 -7.95
C VAL A 529 1.61 -18.95 -6.62
N PRO A 530 1.15 -20.15 -6.21
CA PRO A 530 0.56 -20.36 -4.89
C PRO A 530 1.53 -19.95 -3.77
N GLU A 531 1.08 -19.17 -2.80
CA GLU A 531 1.94 -18.70 -1.70
C GLU A 531 2.50 -19.83 -0.87
N SER A 532 1.80 -20.96 -0.74
CA SER A 532 2.32 -22.14 -0.05
C SER A 532 3.63 -22.66 -0.64
N ARG A 533 3.84 -22.52 -1.94
CA ARG A 533 5.10 -22.91 -2.59
C ARG A 533 6.26 -21.98 -2.25
N ILE A 534 5.96 -20.72 -1.98
CA ILE A 534 6.95 -19.70 -1.58
C ILE A 534 7.30 -19.91 -0.10
N LEU A 535 6.30 -20.04 0.76
CA LEU A 535 6.49 -20.12 2.21
C LEU A 535 6.86 -21.54 2.68
N PHE A 536 6.33 -22.58 2.01
CA PHE A 536 6.52 -23.99 2.36
C PHE A 536 7.05 -24.80 1.17
N PRO A 537 8.24 -24.50 0.62
CA PRO A 537 8.73 -25.06 -0.65
C PRO A 537 8.99 -26.58 -0.63
N ARG A 538 8.95 -27.20 0.53
CA ARG A 538 9.09 -28.67 0.68
C ARG A 538 7.77 -29.42 0.65
N THR A 539 6.65 -28.70 0.71
CA THR A 539 5.32 -29.33 0.72
C THR A 539 4.93 -29.69 -0.71
N VAL A 540 4.57 -30.93 -0.93
CA VAL A 540 4.07 -31.39 -2.21
C VAL A 540 2.58 -31.05 -2.32
N THR A 541 2.26 -30.10 -3.18
CA THR A 541 0.89 -29.67 -3.44
C THR A 541 0.48 -29.90 -4.89
N ASP A 542 1.25 -30.67 -5.63
CA ASP A 542 1.03 -30.94 -7.05
C ASP A 542 -0.23 -31.79 -7.26
N THR A 543 -1.09 -31.31 -8.12
CA THR A 543 -2.38 -31.92 -8.47
C THR A 543 -2.56 -31.88 -9.99
N PRO A 544 -1.89 -32.74 -10.73
CA PRO A 544 -2.08 -32.81 -12.18
C PRO A 544 -3.55 -33.09 -12.49
N LEU A 545 -4.06 -32.44 -13.54
CA LEU A 545 -5.41 -32.74 -14.02
C LEU A 545 -5.48 -34.23 -14.38
N PRO A 546 -6.52 -34.94 -13.92
CA PRO A 546 -6.78 -36.24 -14.46
C PRO A 546 -7.03 -36.11 -15.97
N ASN A 547 -6.68 -37.14 -16.73
CA ASN A 547 -6.94 -37.17 -18.15
C ASN A 547 -8.41 -36.79 -18.39
N PRO A 548 -8.70 -35.86 -19.33
CA PRO A 548 -10.08 -35.48 -19.60
C PRO A 548 -10.86 -36.76 -19.92
N PRO A 549 -12.09 -36.91 -19.41
CA PRO A 549 -12.94 -37.99 -19.83
C PRO A 549 -12.99 -37.99 -21.34
N PRO A 550 -13.13 -39.17 -22.02
CA PRO A 550 -13.28 -39.22 -23.46
C PRO A 550 -14.40 -38.25 -23.83
N GLN A 551 -14.12 -37.32 -24.72
CA GLN A 551 -15.11 -36.34 -25.17
C GLN A 551 -16.18 -37.12 -25.89
N ASP A 552 -17.27 -37.47 -25.19
CA ASP A 552 -18.52 -37.73 -25.81
C ASP A 552 -18.94 -36.43 -26.47
N THR A 553 -18.78 -36.38 -27.78
CA THR A 553 -18.96 -35.20 -28.63
C THR A 553 -20.42 -34.73 -28.69
N ASP A 554 -21.31 -35.34 -27.92
CA ASP A 554 -22.73 -35.02 -27.83
C ASP A 554 -23.16 -34.26 -26.55
N LEU A 555 -22.22 -33.62 -25.83
CA LEU A 555 -22.65 -32.65 -24.84
C LEU A 555 -23.26 -31.45 -25.57
N ASP A 556 -24.58 -31.48 -25.65
CA ASP A 556 -25.42 -30.39 -26.12
C ASP A 556 -25.07 -29.12 -25.33
N THR A 557 -24.13 -28.32 -25.87
CA THR A 557 -23.67 -27.06 -25.32
C THR A 557 -24.71 -25.95 -25.48
N THR A 558 -25.88 -26.26 -26.01
CA THR A 558 -27.01 -25.33 -26.01
C THR A 558 -27.51 -25.19 -24.58
N ALA A 559 -26.96 -24.19 -23.87
CA ALA A 559 -27.50 -23.77 -22.58
C ALA A 559 -29.02 -23.59 -22.72
N ALA A 560 -29.78 -24.31 -21.88
CA ALA A 560 -31.23 -24.16 -21.86
C ALA A 560 -31.60 -22.67 -21.81
N PRO A 561 -32.49 -22.17 -22.68
CA PRO A 561 -32.86 -20.75 -22.69
C PRO A 561 -33.33 -20.35 -21.30
N GLY A 562 -32.67 -19.36 -20.69
CA GLY A 562 -33.04 -18.80 -19.39
C GLY A 562 -32.14 -19.16 -18.21
N ARG A 563 -31.07 -19.96 -18.36
CA ARG A 563 -30.07 -20.25 -17.29
C ARG A 563 -28.70 -19.62 -17.53
N GLY A 564 -28.62 -18.56 -18.32
CA GLY A 564 -27.37 -17.80 -18.48
C GLY A 564 -26.94 -17.18 -17.15
N VAL A 565 -25.65 -17.33 -16.80
CA VAL A 565 -25.06 -16.60 -15.67
C VAL A 565 -25.16 -15.13 -16.01
N MET A 566 -25.82 -14.34 -15.15
CA MET A 566 -25.96 -12.89 -15.33
C MET A 566 -25.05 -12.14 -14.38
N MET A 567 -24.41 -11.08 -14.87
CA MET A 567 -23.65 -10.17 -14.04
C MET A 567 -24.58 -9.53 -12.99
N PRO A 568 -24.22 -9.57 -11.70
CA PRO A 568 -24.96 -8.83 -10.69
C PRO A 568 -25.00 -7.33 -11.02
N ILE A 569 -26.18 -6.72 -10.89
CA ILE A 569 -26.40 -5.30 -11.20
C ILE A 569 -26.35 -4.47 -9.93
N ARG A 570 -25.72 -3.31 -10.00
CA ARG A 570 -25.67 -2.30 -8.95
C ARG A 570 -26.98 -1.50 -8.91
N ARG A 571 -27.38 -1.04 -7.73
CA ARG A 571 -28.50 -0.11 -7.57
C ARG A 571 -28.19 1.28 -8.13
N ARG A 572 -26.92 1.68 -8.16
CA ARG A 572 -26.41 2.95 -8.69
C ARG A 572 -25.11 2.70 -9.41
N THR A 573 -24.84 3.48 -10.45
CA THR A 573 -23.56 3.47 -11.13
C THR A 573 -22.46 4.01 -10.22
N ARG A 574 -21.21 3.78 -10.57
CA ARG A 574 -20.03 4.35 -9.86
C ARG A 574 -20.09 5.87 -9.83
N THR A 575 -20.38 6.48 -10.97
CA THR A 575 -20.51 7.93 -11.13
C THR A 575 -21.62 8.50 -10.24
N GLN A 576 -22.79 7.86 -10.19
CA GLN A 576 -23.90 8.27 -9.32
C GLN A 576 -23.52 8.19 -7.83
N ASN A 577 -22.85 7.11 -7.41
CA ASN A 577 -22.38 6.96 -6.04
C ASN A 577 -21.35 8.04 -5.67
N GLN A 578 -20.43 8.34 -6.58
CA GLN A 578 -19.43 9.39 -6.39
C GLN A 578 -20.07 10.78 -6.30
N ALA A 579 -20.99 11.11 -7.21
CA ALA A 579 -21.71 12.37 -7.18
C ALA A 579 -22.52 12.53 -5.88
N GLN A 580 -23.22 11.48 -5.44
CA GLN A 580 -23.94 11.51 -4.17
C GLN A 580 -23.00 11.73 -2.97
N GLN A 581 -21.85 11.08 -2.96
CA GLN A 581 -20.83 11.26 -1.93
C GLN A 581 -20.32 12.70 -1.90
N ILE A 582 -19.99 13.26 -3.04
CA ILE A 582 -19.53 14.66 -3.18
C ILE A 582 -20.61 15.60 -2.67
N ALA A 583 -21.84 15.49 -3.17
CA ALA A 583 -22.98 16.32 -2.76
C ALA A 583 -23.21 16.26 -1.23
N TYR A 584 -23.14 15.08 -0.64
CA TYR A 584 -23.27 14.91 0.80
C TYR A 584 -22.13 15.60 1.58
N GLU A 585 -20.87 15.47 1.13
CA GLU A 585 -19.72 16.10 1.78
C GLU A 585 -19.80 17.62 1.67
N ARG A 586 -20.19 18.15 0.50
CA ARG A 586 -20.37 19.60 0.26
C ARG A 586 -21.50 20.19 1.09
N ALA A 587 -22.69 19.57 1.09
CA ALA A 587 -23.82 20.03 1.90
C ALA A 587 -23.46 20.11 3.38
N ARG A 588 -22.71 19.17 3.86
CA ARG A 588 -22.21 19.17 5.24
C ARG A 588 -21.21 20.27 5.54
N ASN A 589 -20.31 20.55 4.59
CA ASN A 589 -19.36 21.64 4.72
C ASN A 589 -20.08 22.99 4.71
N GLN A 590 -21.12 23.13 3.88
CA GLN A 590 -21.95 24.33 3.83
C GLN A 590 -22.66 24.56 5.15
N ALA A 591 -23.31 23.55 5.71
CA ALA A 591 -23.97 23.65 7.02
C ALA A 591 -23.00 24.12 8.13
N ASP A 592 -21.75 23.62 8.13
CA ASP A 592 -20.73 24.07 9.09
C ASP A 592 -20.29 25.54 8.84
N ILE A 593 -20.36 26.03 7.60
CA ILE A 593 -20.10 27.44 7.27
C ILE A 593 -21.22 28.30 7.81
N ASP A 594 -22.46 27.96 7.45
CA ASP A 594 -23.67 28.70 7.86
C ASP A 594 -23.78 28.79 9.40
N GLU A 595 -23.47 27.71 10.13
CA GLU A 595 -23.45 27.71 11.60
C GLU A 595 -22.41 28.69 12.18
N ARG A 596 -21.22 28.76 11.58
CA ARG A 596 -20.17 29.68 12.03
C ARG A 596 -20.52 31.14 11.72
N GLU A 597 -21.07 31.40 10.57
CA GLU A 597 -21.52 32.74 10.18
C GLU A 597 -22.63 33.21 11.11
N ALA A 598 -23.63 32.39 11.38
CA ALA A 598 -24.68 32.69 12.36
C ALA A 598 -24.12 32.93 13.76
N ALA A 599 -23.14 32.16 14.21
CA ALA A 599 -22.49 32.36 15.50
C ALA A 599 -21.68 33.67 15.55
N GLN A 600 -20.99 34.04 14.47
CA GLN A 600 -20.26 35.29 14.37
C GLN A 600 -21.22 36.50 14.39
N GLU A 601 -22.29 36.44 13.63
CA GLU A 601 -23.33 37.49 13.63
C GLU A 601 -23.98 37.63 15.01
N ALA A 602 -24.31 36.54 15.70
CA ALA A 602 -24.85 36.56 17.05
C ALA A 602 -23.86 37.19 18.05
N PHE A 603 -22.58 36.88 17.92
CA PHE A 603 -21.52 37.47 18.73
C PHE A 603 -21.38 38.98 18.46
N ALA A 604 -21.37 39.39 17.18
CA ALA A 604 -21.30 40.80 16.80
C ALA A 604 -22.51 41.61 17.33
N ARG A 605 -23.74 41.05 17.25
CA ARG A 605 -24.97 41.68 17.87
C ARG A 605 -24.82 41.85 19.36
N ARG A 606 -24.42 40.81 20.09
CA ARG A 606 -24.24 40.89 21.56
C ARG A 606 -23.16 41.90 21.95
N ARG A 607 -22.08 42.01 21.17
CA ARG A 607 -21.05 43.01 21.40
C ARG A 607 -21.57 44.43 21.20
N LYS A 608 -22.34 44.64 20.14
CA LYS A 608 -22.96 45.94 19.85
C LYS A 608 -23.95 46.34 20.95
N GLU A 609 -24.86 45.45 21.33
CA GLU A 609 -25.83 45.63 22.44
C GLU A 609 -25.13 45.97 23.76
N ARG A 610 -24.02 45.32 24.06
CA ARG A 610 -23.22 45.62 25.26
C ARG A 610 -22.61 47.03 25.17
N GLN A 611 -22.04 47.42 24.02
CA GLN A 611 -21.45 48.73 23.83
C GLN A 611 -22.52 49.86 23.94
N GLU A 612 -23.69 49.63 23.37
CA GLU A 612 -24.82 50.55 23.47
C GLU A 612 -25.30 50.72 24.89
N ARG A 613 -25.37 49.61 25.68
CA ARG A 613 -25.70 49.67 27.11
C ARG A 613 -24.64 50.39 27.91
N GLU A 614 -23.37 50.10 27.73
CA GLU A 614 -22.25 50.77 28.40
C GLU A 614 -22.23 52.29 28.07
N ALA A 615 -22.54 52.65 26.84
CA ALA A 615 -22.67 54.06 26.43
C ALA A 615 -23.87 54.74 27.07
N ALA A 616 -25.01 54.08 27.15
CA ALA A 616 -26.19 54.61 27.83
C ALA A 616 -25.94 54.79 29.32
N GLU A 617 -25.37 53.81 30.02
CA GLU A 617 -24.98 53.91 31.44
C GLU A 617 -23.99 55.04 31.68
N ALA A 618 -23.00 55.26 30.79
CA ALA A 618 -22.06 56.36 30.86
C ALA A 618 -22.72 57.71 30.64
N ALA A 619 -23.68 57.80 29.69
CA ALA A 619 -24.45 59.02 29.46
C ALA A 619 -25.35 59.37 30.65
N GLU A 620 -26.00 58.37 31.26
CA GLU A 620 -26.81 58.56 32.45
C GLU A 620 -25.94 59.02 33.65
N ALA A 621 -24.79 58.42 33.81
CA ALA A 621 -23.85 58.82 34.89
C ALA A 621 -23.33 60.25 34.66
N ALA A 622 -23.04 60.66 33.41
CA ALA A 622 -22.65 62.01 33.07
C ALA A 622 -23.76 63.03 33.35
N ALA A 623 -25.01 62.73 32.96
CA ALA A 623 -26.17 63.57 33.25
C ALA A 623 -26.46 63.71 34.74
N ALA A 624 -26.27 62.61 35.51
CA ALA A 624 -26.38 62.66 36.97
C ALA A 624 -25.29 63.52 37.62
N ALA A 625 -24.07 63.47 37.16
CA ALA A 625 -22.95 64.30 37.59
C ALA A 625 -23.21 65.80 37.28
N GLU A 626 -23.70 66.11 36.09
CA GLU A 626 -24.02 67.49 35.69
C GLU A 626 -25.18 68.05 36.51
N SER A 627 -26.21 67.26 36.85
CA SER A 627 -27.32 67.63 37.74
C SER A 627 -26.85 67.87 39.17
N ALA A 628 -25.91 67.11 39.67
CA ALA A 628 -25.32 67.28 40.99
C ALA A 628 -24.49 68.58 41.07
N GLU A 629 -23.74 68.91 40.03
CA GLU A 629 -22.95 70.14 39.94
C GLU A 629 -23.82 71.42 39.86
N GLN A 630 -25.00 71.33 39.21
CA GLN A 630 -26.00 72.43 39.17
C GLN A 630 -26.72 72.67 40.50
N GLN A 631 -26.82 71.67 41.35
CA GLN A 631 -27.41 71.79 42.67
C GLN A 631 -26.48 72.41 43.74
N ASP A 632 -25.20 72.43 43.46
CA ASP A 632 -24.16 72.93 44.41
C ASP A 632 -23.78 74.42 44.14
N ILE A 633 -24.55 75.11 43.26
CA ILE A 633 -24.35 76.54 43.02
C ILE A 633 -25.08 77.31 44.17
N PRO A 634 -24.35 78.02 45.04
CA PRO A 634 -24.99 78.79 46.09
C PRO A 634 -25.82 79.93 45.51
N PRO A 635 -26.99 80.28 46.12
CA PRO A 635 -27.83 81.34 45.62
C PRO A 635 -27.05 82.67 45.57
N PRO A 636 -27.29 83.53 44.58
CA PRO A 636 -26.64 84.83 44.50
C PRO A 636 -27.03 85.71 45.74
N LEU A 637 -26.02 86.35 46.36
CA LEU A 637 -26.13 87.26 47.47
C LEU A 637 -26.96 88.51 47.11
#